data_6ade20f3076a5fe575f7d92c1ab52c1e
#
_entry.id   6ade20f3076a5fe575f7d92c1ab52c1e
#
_cell.length_a   1.000
_cell.length_b   1.000
_cell.length_c   1.000
_cell.angle_alpha   90.00
_cell.angle_beta   90.00
_cell.angle_gamma   90.00
#
_symmetry.space_group_name_H-M   'P 1'
#
loop_
_entity.id
_entity.type
_entity.pdbx_description
1 polymer ?
#
loop_
_entity_poly.entity_id
_entity_poly.type
_entity_poly.pdbx_seq_one_letter_code
_entity_poly.pdbx_strand_id
1 'polypeptide(L)'
;MTTPLFVGPYSTGVQQNLKPFMILEEAFPNLLNCFVFRGRVERKSGYNILGRLSLVARGDNLVAANYTLSTQAMGGIYNNANILADADVDLQSEFPNATIVPGSVAITVGAVTFSDPGEDGSLVGIPGFNFGTINYATGALVLDFNPIVAPTNVVISFKIYPTLPVMGIRKRETPSILSQDQTIFFDTVYAYQYKNNVFSELPSILPTQWHGTDTNFFWTINYQVNAQGLDVFWATNFYSANLNAANVTLFANRMNGPPSTVDVTAAGNTFVVGDAVTFTNLSGAGSANNGKTGIVTVAGNPTFTISNPGTAVFVNGIVTGYAIGGDSIRYYTGSSSANNTWTYFYPMTNATNVVITALIILPYKDRLVLLNTVESTDPTVGQQSYTNRARWSQNGTQKTSASLDTVNGWLEQAGRGGFRDAPTDEQIVSAGFVKDQLIVYFENSTWQLVYNSNEVYPFIWQRINAELGAESTFSAVTFDKGLVAFGNVGVHASNGVSTVRIDEEIPDEVYNIHQSVDGPLRTYGIRDFFLECVYFSYASSVRNTTDLTKIFYPNRIMVYNYRNGTFSFFDDNATCFGYFQRTSSLTWNDLNANSQFSPWNAWNEPWNSGVLQAGFPSIAFGNQQGFVEEIDPTDSSNAPSLYIENIVPSANGATITSPQHNLFNGQYVTINGTIGLTLTPANPAPNTSINGNSYEIFVIDANTIYLVFPIIQVLSGTYGGSGTMTVLSNVVMKTKMFTPFWSQGKRYNLKYVDILFDRTGNGEMQVDLYVDFSSTNTMTDVSSGTVLGLPVISTAPELPPTGANQPVAPYYAFQKFGDQIWKRFYTFATGETFQLQLSMNDLEMRTPIINESDIVVHGMIFFFEESGEFY
;
A
#
# COMPACT_ATOMS: atom_id res chain seq x y z
N MET A 1 -22.31 48.04 -15.74
CA MET A 1 -22.86 46.83 -16.41
C MET A 1 -22.02 45.66 -15.95
N THR A 2 -22.62 44.64 -15.33
CA THR A 2 -21.88 43.48 -14.87
C THR A 2 -21.34 42.70 -16.06
N THR A 3 -20.05 42.37 -16.03
CA THR A 3 -19.39 41.56 -17.04
C THR A 3 -19.26 40.13 -16.50
N PRO A 4 -19.84 39.12 -17.15
CA PRO A 4 -19.66 37.75 -16.75
C PRO A 4 -18.36 37.19 -17.32
N LEU A 5 -17.60 36.42 -16.56
CA LEU A 5 -16.48 35.58 -16.98
C LEU A 5 -16.80 34.13 -16.62
N PHE A 6 -17.00 33.29 -17.64
CA PHE A 6 -17.20 31.86 -17.46
C PHE A 6 -15.84 31.13 -17.48
N VAL A 7 -15.58 30.33 -16.47
CA VAL A 7 -14.39 29.48 -16.35
C VAL A 7 -14.85 28.02 -16.34
N GLY A 8 -14.53 27.31 -17.40
CA GLY A 8 -14.89 25.93 -17.66
C GLY A 8 -15.18 25.71 -19.16
N PRO A 9 -15.26 24.46 -19.64
CA PRO A 9 -14.91 23.24 -18.92
C PRO A 9 -13.42 23.17 -18.59
N TYR A 10 -13.07 22.49 -17.52
CA TYR A 10 -11.67 22.38 -17.06
C TYR A 10 -10.92 21.35 -17.91
N SER A 11 -9.92 21.82 -18.65
CA SER A 11 -9.05 20.97 -19.50
C SER A 11 -7.61 20.91 -18.99
N THR A 12 -7.25 21.82 -18.08
CA THR A 12 -5.91 21.97 -17.51
C THR A 12 -5.96 21.63 -16.01
N GLY A 13 -4.97 20.89 -15.53
CA GLY A 13 -4.83 20.54 -14.11
C GLY A 13 -4.00 21.56 -13.33
N VAL A 14 -3.10 21.08 -12.49
CA VAL A 14 -2.16 21.91 -11.74
C VAL A 14 -1.12 22.52 -12.68
N GLN A 15 -0.91 23.84 -12.55
CA GLN A 15 0.10 24.59 -13.28
C GLN A 15 0.89 25.46 -12.31
N GLN A 16 2.16 25.14 -12.11
CA GLN A 16 3.09 25.79 -11.16
C GLN A 16 4.31 26.44 -11.83
N ASN A 17 4.49 26.21 -13.11
CA ASN A 17 5.59 26.77 -13.90
C ASN A 17 5.50 28.29 -14.10
N LEU A 18 4.35 28.87 -13.87
CA LEU A 18 4.08 30.31 -14.00
C LEU A 18 3.47 30.85 -12.69
N LYS A 19 3.57 32.16 -12.51
CA LYS A 19 2.88 32.84 -11.40
C LYS A 19 1.36 32.68 -11.53
N PRO A 20 0.59 32.59 -10.43
CA PRO A 20 -0.85 32.31 -10.43
C PRO A 20 -1.70 33.23 -11.30
N PHE A 21 -1.26 34.46 -11.60
CA PHE A 21 -1.96 35.39 -12.49
C PHE A 21 -1.62 35.18 -13.97
N MET A 22 -0.56 34.43 -14.30
CA MET A 22 -0.10 34.16 -15.67
C MET A 22 -0.55 32.81 -16.22
N ILE A 23 -1.05 31.91 -15.38
CA ILE A 23 -1.53 30.58 -15.81
C ILE A 23 -2.80 30.69 -16.65
N LEU A 24 -3.20 29.61 -17.30
CA LEU A 24 -4.46 29.55 -18.06
C LEU A 24 -5.67 29.79 -17.17
N GLU A 25 -6.78 30.27 -17.75
CA GLU A 25 -8.00 30.62 -16.99
C GLU A 25 -8.62 29.42 -16.29
N GLU A 26 -8.52 28.24 -16.89
CA GLU A 26 -9.02 26.96 -16.40
C GLU A 26 -7.97 26.14 -15.61
N ALA A 27 -6.75 26.66 -15.42
CA ALA A 27 -5.69 26.02 -14.68
C ALA A 27 -5.77 26.35 -13.19
N PHE A 28 -5.18 25.46 -12.39
CA PHE A 28 -5.15 25.57 -10.95
C PHE A 28 -3.70 25.66 -10.44
N PRO A 29 -3.32 26.63 -9.62
CA PRO A 29 -2.04 26.60 -8.92
C PRO A 29 -1.99 25.50 -7.86
N ASN A 30 -3.14 25.04 -7.36
CA ASN A 30 -3.24 23.93 -6.41
C ASN A 30 -4.55 23.15 -6.58
N LEU A 31 -4.43 21.85 -6.78
CA LEU A 31 -5.50 20.86 -6.72
C LEU A 31 -5.06 19.74 -5.79
N LEU A 32 -5.73 19.59 -4.64
CA LEU A 32 -5.40 18.61 -3.63
C LEU A 32 -6.61 17.73 -3.33
N ASN A 33 -6.43 16.43 -3.34
CA ASN A 33 -7.48 15.42 -3.16
C ASN A 33 -8.66 15.57 -4.13
N CYS A 34 -8.38 16.16 -5.28
CA CYS A 34 -9.30 16.29 -6.42
C CYS A 34 -8.50 16.30 -7.73
N PHE A 35 -9.15 15.99 -8.84
CA PHE A 35 -8.51 15.88 -10.14
C PHE A 35 -9.44 16.30 -11.27
N VAL A 36 -8.86 16.62 -12.42
CA VAL A 36 -9.64 16.98 -13.62
C VAL A 36 -10.01 15.71 -14.37
N PHE A 37 -11.32 15.51 -14.56
CA PHE A 37 -11.85 14.38 -15.31
C PHE A 37 -12.96 14.83 -16.27
N ARG A 38 -12.79 14.61 -17.56
CA ARG A 38 -13.78 14.91 -18.62
C ARG A 38 -14.39 16.31 -18.55
N GLY A 39 -13.57 17.31 -18.27
CA GLY A 39 -13.98 18.73 -18.25
C GLY A 39 -14.54 19.25 -16.94
N ARG A 40 -14.48 18.45 -15.88
CA ARG A 40 -14.91 18.83 -14.52
C ARG A 40 -13.83 18.49 -13.49
N VAL A 41 -13.89 19.10 -12.34
CA VAL A 41 -13.05 18.76 -11.21
C VAL A 41 -13.85 17.84 -10.27
N GLU A 42 -13.32 16.66 -10.03
CA GLU A 42 -13.91 15.66 -9.13
C GLU A 42 -13.04 15.46 -7.90
N ARG A 43 -13.66 15.19 -6.77
CA ARG A 43 -13.00 14.71 -5.56
C ARG A 43 -12.37 13.33 -5.86
N LYS A 44 -11.25 13.00 -5.21
CA LYS A 44 -10.66 11.66 -5.28
C LYS A 44 -11.67 10.61 -4.81
N SER A 45 -11.56 9.41 -5.36
CA SER A 45 -12.35 8.24 -4.93
C SER A 45 -12.09 7.90 -3.46
N GLY A 46 -13.05 7.30 -2.81
CA GLY A 46 -12.93 6.78 -1.46
C GLY A 46 -12.28 5.40 -1.41
N TYR A 47 -12.20 4.86 -0.21
CA TYR A 47 -11.49 3.63 0.07
C TYR A 47 -12.34 2.64 0.84
N ASN A 48 -12.29 1.37 0.40
CA ASN A 48 -12.84 0.25 1.15
C ASN A 48 -11.69 -0.51 1.83
N ILE A 49 -11.79 -0.71 3.14
CA ILE A 49 -10.81 -1.52 3.83
C ILE A 49 -10.97 -3.00 3.47
N LEU A 50 -9.90 -3.64 3.01
CA LEU A 50 -9.83 -5.08 2.85
C LEU A 50 -9.37 -5.75 4.14
N GLY A 51 -8.62 -5.06 4.99
CA GLY A 51 -8.15 -5.52 6.27
C GLY A 51 -6.69 -5.15 6.52
N ARG A 52 -6.10 -5.82 7.51
CA ARG A 52 -4.70 -5.68 7.87
C ARG A 52 -4.02 -7.04 7.77
N LEU A 53 -2.78 -7.09 7.27
CA LEU A 53 -2.02 -8.33 7.14
C LEU A 53 -1.81 -8.96 8.52
N SER A 54 -2.20 -10.23 8.65
CA SER A 54 -2.14 -10.95 9.93
C SER A 54 -1.62 -12.37 9.75
N LEU A 55 -0.89 -12.85 10.74
CA LEU A 55 -0.38 -14.21 10.78
C LEU A 55 -0.68 -14.90 12.13
N VAL A 56 -0.64 -16.22 12.11
CA VAL A 56 -0.75 -17.01 13.34
C VAL A 56 0.54 -16.84 14.12
N ALA A 57 0.43 -16.55 15.43
CA ALA A 57 1.59 -16.47 16.31
C ALA A 57 2.37 -17.78 16.27
N ARG A 58 3.66 -17.68 16.09
CA ARG A 58 4.55 -18.83 15.97
C ARG A 58 5.37 -18.98 17.24
N GLY A 59 5.12 -20.05 17.99
CA GLY A 59 6.15 -20.70 18.80
C GLY A 59 6.50 -22.00 18.12
N ASP A 60 7.49 -22.74 18.54
CA ASP A 60 7.87 -24.03 17.97
C ASP A 60 6.64 -24.92 17.74
N ASN A 61 6.29 -25.16 16.47
CA ASN A 61 5.10 -25.86 16.02
C ASN A 61 3.76 -25.18 16.38
N LEU A 62 3.62 -23.88 16.12
CA LEU A 62 2.32 -23.27 16.09
C LEU A 62 1.65 -23.23 17.47
N VAL A 63 1.82 -22.19 18.22
CA VAL A 63 0.79 -22.00 19.20
C VAL A 63 1.05 -22.62 20.52
N ALA A 64 1.87 -22.21 21.33
CA ALA A 64 1.63 -22.34 22.75
C ALA A 64 2.82 -21.88 23.55
N ALA A 65 2.67 -20.75 24.12
CA ALA A 65 3.40 -20.51 25.36
C ALA A 65 2.85 -21.48 26.39
N ASN A 66 3.63 -22.47 26.79
CA ASN A 66 3.28 -23.36 27.85
C ASN A 66 3.64 -22.72 29.19
N TYR A 67 2.68 -22.14 29.87
CA TYR A 67 2.88 -21.61 31.21
C TYR A 67 2.46 -22.63 32.24
N THR A 68 3.30 -22.87 33.24
CA THR A 68 2.92 -23.62 34.40
C THR A 68 2.37 -22.66 35.45
N LEU A 69 1.09 -22.77 35.80
CA LEU A 69 0.52 -22.03 36.94
C LEU A 69 1.32 -22.40 38.18
N SER A 70 2.10 -21.45 38.71
CA SER A 70 2.78 -21.66 40.00
C SER A 70 1.73 -21.88 41.09
N THR A 71 2.04 -22.74 42.05
CA THR A 71 1.19 -23.19 43.13
C THR A 71 0.78 -22.08 44.11
N GLN A 72 0.22 -21.00 43.68
CA GLN A 72 -0.40 -20.03 44.61
C GLN A 72 -1.81 -20.50 44.95
N ALA A 73 -1.91 -21.05 46.10
CA ALA A 73 -3.10 -21.70 46.64
C ALA A 73 -4.24 -20.76 47.04
N MET A 74 -4.20 -19.51 46.69
CA MET A 74 -5.25 -18.56 47.07
C MET A 74 -5.55 -17.58 45.98
N GLY A 75 -6.64 -17.81 45.25
CA GLY A 75 -7.23 -16.81 44.40
C GLY A 75 -7.25 -17.06 42.89
N GLY A 76 -6.81 -18.23 42.41
CA GLY A 76 -7.05 -18.64 41.01
C GLY A 76 -6.69 -17.65 39.92
N ILE A 77 -5.84 -16.64 40.17
CA ILE A 77 -5.48 -15.60 39.21
C ILE A 77 -4.14 -15.96 38.58
N TYR A 78 -4.16 -16.04 37.26
CA TYR A 78 -2.95 -16.05 36.43
C TYR A 78 -2.74 -14.66 35.84
N ASN A 79 -1.51 -14.15 35.88
CA ASN A 79 -1.15 -12.86 35.34
C ASN A 79 0.16 -12.94 34.55
N ASN A 80 0.14 -12.52 33.32
CA ASN A 80 1.31 -12.34 32.44
C ASN A 80 1.34 -10.92 31.95
N ALA A 81 2.44 -10.21 32.16
CA ALA A 81 2.57 -8.80 31.79
C ALA A 81 2.63 -8.57 30.27
N ASN A 82 3.15 -9.55 29.51
CA ASN A 82 3.25 -9.46 28.05
C ASN A 82 3.49 -10.85 27.43
N ILE A 83 2.47 -11.40 26.81
CA ILE A 83 2.58 -12.70 26.13
C ILE A 83 3.36 -12.65 24.81
N LEU A 84 3.55 -11.46 24.23
CA LEU A 84 4.34 -11.27 22.98
C LEU A 84 5.85 -11.34 23.24
N ALA A 85 6.28 -10.97 24.45
CA ALA A 85 7.69 -10.99 24.88
C ALA A 85 8.03 -12.24 25.72
N ASP A 86 7.12 -13.19 25.83
CA ASP A 86 7.36 -14.39 26.60
C ASP A 86 8.42 -15.29 25.93
N ALA A 87 9.26 -15.93 26.75
CA ALA A 87 10.39 -16.71 26.28
C ALA A 87 10.01 -17.88 25.34
N ASP A 88 8.78 -18.37 25.45
CA ASP A 88 8.29 -19.45 24.60
C ASP A 88 7.71 -18.95 23.26
N VAL A 89 7.38 -17.67 23.15
CA VAL A 89 6.76 -17.05 21.97
C VAL A 89 7.72 -16.08 21.30
N ASP A 90 8.41 -15.24 22.07
CA ASP A 90 9.41 -14.22 21.70
C ASP A 90 9.16 -13.49 20.36
N LEU A 91 7.88 -13.17 20.10
CA LEU A 91 7.48 -12.47 18.87
C LEU A 91 7.94 -11.02 18.86
N GLN A 92 8.13 -10.43 20.04
CA GLN A 92 8.52 -9.02 20.15
C GLN A 92 9.96 -8.77 19.69
N SER A 93 10.85 -9.77 19.72
CA SER A 93 12.18 -9.65 19.16
C SER A 93 12.18 -9.68 17.63
N GLU A 94 11.27 -10.45 17.04
CA GLU A 94 11.09 -10.54 15.57
C GLU A 94 10.26 -9.37 15.03
N PHE A 95 9.20 -8.97 15.74
CA PHE A 95 8.27 -7.91 15.37
C PHE A 95 8.07 -6.92 16.53
N PRO A 96 8.91 -5.90 16.66
CA PRO A 96 8.88 -4.97 17.80
C PRO A 96 7.54 -4.22 17.99
N ASN A 97 6.80 -4.01 16.92
CA ASN A 97 5.52 -3.29 16.89
C ASN A 97 4.31 -4.23 16.66
N ALA A 98 4.50 -5.55 16.89
CA ALA A 98 3.40 -6.50 16.73
C ALA A 98 2.30 -6.28 17.77
N THR A 99 1.05 -6.43 17.31
CA THR A 99 -0.13 -6.38 18.16
C THR A 99 -0.99 -7.61 17.95
N ILE A 100 -1.78 -7.98 18.95
CA ILE A 100 -2.66 -9.14 18.87
C ILE A 100 -3.93 -8.78 18.11
N VAL A 101 -4.36 -9.69 17.22
CA VAL A 101 -5.62 -9.53 16.47
C VAL A 101 -6.81 -9.72 17.41
N PRO A 102 -7.71 -8.74 17.57
CA PRO A 102 -8.90 -8.86 18.40
C PRO A 102 -9.73 -10.11 18.08
N GLY A 103 -10.30 -10.76 19.08
CA GLY A 103 -11.12 -11.96 18.91
C GLY A 103 -10.36 -13.24 18.51
N SER A 104 -9.04 -13.15 18.23
CA SER A 104 -8.27 -14.32 17.81
C SER A 104 -7.73 -15.17 18.94
N VAL A 105 -7.80 -14.68 20.19
CA VAL A 105 -7.18 -15.30 21.36
C VAL A 105 -8.02 -16.47 21.84
N ALA A 106 -7.40 -17.64 21.93
CA ALA A 106 -7.96 -18.84 22.51
C ALA A 106 -6.98 -19.43 23.51
N ILE A 107 -7.42 -19.60 24.76
CA ILE A 107 -6.57 -20.07 25.88
C ILE A 107 -7.18 -21.31 26.44
N THR A 108 -6.36 -22.33 26.65
CA THR A 108 -6.78 -23.59 27.30
C THR A 108 -5.97 -23.82 28.56
N VAL A 109 -6.67 -24.02 29.68
CA VAL A 109 -6.07 -24.31 31.00
C VAL A 109 -6.78 -25.53 31.60
N GLY A 110 -6.17 -26.68 31.41
CA GLY A 110 -6.80 -27.95 31.82
C GLY A 110 -8.09 -28.21 31.03
N ALA A 111 -9.23 -28.18 31.71
CA ALA A 111 -10.55 -28.37 31.10
C ALA A 111 -11.27 -27.03 30.77
N VAL A 112 -10.68 -25.90 31.11
CA VAL A 112 -11.27 -24.57 30.89
C VAL A 112 -10.70 -23.96 29.61
N THR A 113 -11.57 -23.45 28.75
CA THR A 113 -11.19 -22.71 27.54
C THR A 113 -11.70 -21.28 27.66
N PHE A 114 -10.82 -20.30 27.41
CA PHE A 114 -11.16 -18.88 27.34
C PHE A 114 -11.14 -18.41 25.90
N SER A 115 -12.09 -17.57 25.59
CA SER A 115 -12.16 -16.88 24.29
C SER A 115 -12.67 -15.45 24.48
N ASP A 116 -12.46 -14.60 23.49
CA ASP A 116 -12.98 -13.23 23.44
C ASP A 116 -14.02 -13.10 22.30
N PRO A 117 -15.30 -13.42 22.59
CA PRO A 117 -16.34 -13.34 21.58
C PRO A 117 -16.80 -11.89 21.30
N GLY A 118 -16.45 -10.96 22.17
CA GLY A 118 -16.82 -9.52 22.03
C GLY A 118 -15.76 -8.67 21.34
N GLU A 119 -14.57 -9.23 21.09
CA GLU A 119 -13.42 -8.51 20.53
C GLU A 119 -13.05 -7.25 21.35
N ASP A 120 -13.43 -7.23 22.62
CA ASP A 120 -13.25 -6.11 23.55
C ASP A 120 -12.17 -6.35 24.62
N GLY A 121 -11.44 -7.47 24.52
CA GLY A 121 -10.41 -7.87 25.45
C GLY A 121 -10.95 -8.54 26.73
N SER A 122 -12.26 -8.77 26.81
CA SER A 122 -12.90 -9.47 27.92
C SER A 122 -13.01 -10.95 27.62
N LEU A 123 -12.22 -11.76 28.33
CA LEU A 123 -12.17 -13.21 28.12
C LEU A 123 -13.24 -13.93 28.97
N VAL A 124 -13.95 -14.85 28.33
CA VAL A 124 -14.95 -15.72 28.98
C VAL A 124 -14.47 -17.16 28.96
N GLY A 125 -14.35 -17.77 30.14
CA GLY A 125 -13.88 -19.15 30.32
C GLY A 125 -15.03 -20.16 30.52
N ILE A 126 -15.03 -21.23 29.75
CA ILE A 126 -16.02 -22.32 29.80
C ILE A 126 -15.31 -23.65 30.02
N PRO A 127 -15.82 -24.55 30.93
CA PRO A 127 -16.99 -24.41 31.80
C PRO A 127 -16.73 -23.63 33.09
N GLY A 128 -17.79 -23.10 33.69
CA GLY A 128 -17.76 -22.39 34.95
C GLY A 128 -17.90 -20.87 34.81
N PHE A 129 -17.63 -20.16 35.90
CA PHE A 129 -17.63 -18.68 35.92
C PHE A 129 -16.17 -18.18 35.94
N ASN A 130 -15.48 -18.45 34.83
CA ASN A 130 -14.10 -18.02 34.66
C ASN A 130 -14.07 -16.77 33.76
N PHE A 131 -13.28 -15.78 34.13
CA PHE A 131 -13.16 -14.52 33.41
C PHE A 131 -11.68 -14.18 33.22
N GLY A 132 -11.41 -13.30 32.28
CA GLY A 132 -10.07 -12.78 32.05
C GLY A 132 -10.09 -11.50 31.25
N THR A 133 -8.94 -10.89 31.15
CA THR A 133 -8.74 -9.71 30.30
C THR A 133 -7.44 -9.84 29.52
N ILE A 134 -7.45 -9.36 28.30
CA ILE A 134 -6.27 -9.24 27.48
C ILE A 134 -6.17 -7.80 26.93
N ASN A 135 -4.96 -7.26 26.96
CA ASN A 135 -4.67 -6.02 26.26
C ASN A 135 -4.03 -6.36 24.91
N TYR A 136 -4.69 -6.06 23.83
CA TYR A 136 -4.25 -6.41 22.46
C TYR A 136 -2.99 -5.68 22.03
N ALA A 137 -2.74 -4.48 22.57
CA ALA A 137 -1.55 -3.71 22.23
C ALA A 137 -0.30 -4.18 22.97
N THR A 138 -0.43 -4.46 24.28
CA THR A 138 0.70 -4.79 25.15
C THR A 138 0.89 -6.28 25.37
N GLY A 139 -0.11 -7.11 25.03
CA GLY A 139 -0.10 -8.55 25.34
C GLY A 139 -0.29 -8.88 26.82
N ALA A 140 -0.69 -7.93 27.65
CA ALA A 140 -0.95 -8.17 29.06
C ALA A 140 -2.20 -9.05 29.24
N LEU A 141 -2.06 -10.19 29.92
CA LEU A 141 -3.08 -11.21 30.10
C LEU A 141 -3.34 -11.45 31.58
N VAL A 142 -4.61 -11.44 31.99
CA VAL A 142 -5.06 -11.81 33.32
C VAL A 142 -6.19 -12.84 33.20
N LEU A 143 -6.08 -13.97 33.90
CA LEU A 143 -7.13 -14.99 33.97
C LEU A 143 -7.55 -15.21 35.44
N ASP A 144 -8.85 -15.22 35.71
CA ASP A 144 -9.45 -15.48 37.00
C ASP A 144 -10.29 -16.76 36.94
N PHE A 145 -9.98 -17.71 37.78
CA PHE A 145 -10.55 -19.04 37.80
C PHE A 145 -11.54 -19.22 38.98
N ASN A 146 -12.76 -19.61 38.66
CA ASN A 146 -13.77 -19.95 39.66
C ASN A 146 -14.61 -21.18 39.21
N PRO A 147 -14.45 -22.38 39.78
CA PRO A 147 -13.55 -22.72 40.87
C PRO A 147 -12.06 -22.74 40.51
N ILE A 148 -11.20 -22.70 41.52
CA ILE A 148 -9.74 -22.76 41.40
C ILE A 148 -9.34 -24.03 40.62
N VAL A 149 -8.55 -23.85 39.57
CA VAL A 149 -8.00 -24.94 38.76
C VAL A 149 -6.70 -25.45 39.40
N ALA A 150 -6.49 -26.78 39.40
CA ALA A 150 -5.22 -27.34 39.81
C ALA A 150 -4.08 -26.83 38.93
N PRO A 151 -2.85 -26.71 39.44
CA PRO A 151 -1.70 -26.26 38.63
C PRO A 151 -1.57 -27.10 37.36
N THR A 152 -1.64 -26.41 36.22
CA THR A 152 -1.55 -27.01 34.88
C THR A 152 -0.94 -26.01 33.92
N ASN A 153 -0.56 -26.48 32.75
CA ASN A 153 -0.03 -25.61 31.72
C ASN A 153 -1.15 -24.74 31.13
N VAL A 154 -0.81 -23.48 30.85
CA VAL A 154 -1.65 -22.58 30.10
C VAL A 154 -1.20 -22.64 28.64
N VAL A 155 -2.10 -23.03 27.77
CA VAL A 155 -1.85 -23.11 26.29
C VAL A 155 -2.58 -21.96 25.63
N ILE A 156 -1.86 -21.10 24.94
CA ILE A 156 -2.39 -19.90 24.29
C ILE A 156 -2.22 -20.01 22.79
N SER A 157 -3.29 -19.68 22.04
CA SER A 157 -3.22 -19.50 20.60
C SER A 157 -3.82 -18.15 20.20
N PHE A 158 -3.19 -17.45 19.27
CA PHE A 158 -3.65 -16.15 18.80
C PHE A 158 -3.04 -15.80 17.44
N LYS A 159 -3.59 -14.78 16.79
CA LYS A 159 -3.02 -14.15 15.61
C LYS A 159 -2.40 -12.82 15.96
N ILE A 160 -1.42 -12.40 15.16
CA ILE A 160 -0.78 -11.10 15.31
C ILE A 160 -0.87 -10.29 14.02
N TYR A 161 -0.84 -8.98 14.18
CA TYR A 161 -0.50 -8.04 13.12
C TYR A 161 1.00 -7.75 13.26
N PRO A 162 1.85 -8.13 12.30
CA PRO A 162 3.30 -7.93 12.41
C PRO A 162 3.71 -6.46 12.28
N THR A 163 2.80 -5.60 11.77
CA THR A 163 3.04 -4.16 11.55
C THR A 163 4.21 -3.90 10.63
N LEU A 164 4.25 -4.62 9.52
CA LEU A 164 5.23 -4.48 8.46
C LEU A 164 4.63 -3.77 7.25
N PRO A 165 5.43 -3.00 6.48
CA PRO A 165 4.96 -2.35 5.26
C PRO A 165 4.54 -3.38 4.22
N VAL A 166 3.47 -3.08 3.49
CA VAL A 166 3.05 -3.88 2.34
C VAL A 166 3.99 -3.57 1.17
N MET A 167 4.63 -4.61 0.63
CA MET A 167 5.71 -4.48 -0.36
C MET A 167 5.35 -5.00 -1.74
N GLY A 168 4.15 -5.55 -1.92
CA GLY A 168 3.68 -6.02 -3.21
C GLY A 168 2.27 -6.58 -3.15
N ILE A 169 1.51 -6.35 -4.21
CA ILE A 169 0.14 -6.86 -4.38
C ILE A 169 0.01 -7.38 -5.81
N ARG A 170 -0.34 -8.65 -5.98
CA ARG A 170 -0.51 -9.23 -7.31
C ARG A 170 -1.57 -10.31 -7.35
N LYS A 171 -2.43 -10.25 -8.36
CA LYS A 171 -3.34 -11.36 -8.67
C LYS A 171 -2.55 -12.51 -9.30
N ARG A 172 -2.62 -13.69 -8.70
CA ARG A 172 -2.22 -14.93 -9.33
C ARG A 172 -3.34 -15.37 -10.26
N GLU A 173 -3.04 -15.48 -11.52
CA GLU A 173 -3.97 -15.92 -12.56
C GLU A 173 -3.76 -17.40 -12.84
N THR A 174 -4.85 -18.14 -12.87
CA THR A 174 -4.87 -19.58 -13.18
C THR A 174 -5.82 -19.84 -14.34
N PRO A 175 -5.44 -19.51 -15.60
CA PRO A 175 -6.29 -19.67 -16.76
C PRO A 175 -6.82 -21.09 -16.97
N SER A 176 -6.08 -22.08 -16.47
CA SER A 176 -6.52 -23.50 -16.52
C SER A 176 -7.65 -23.80 -15.53
N ILE A 177 -7.71 -23.11 -14.37
CA ILE A 177 -8.71 -23.32 -13.31
C ILE A 177 -9.03 -21.98 -12.64
N LEU A 178 -9.93 -21.20 -13.22
CA LEU A 178 -10.30 -19.85 -12.75
C LEU A 178 -10.74 -19.78 -11.27
N SER A 179 -11.30 -20.88 -10.74
CA SER A 179 -11.66 -20.95 -9.32
C SER A 179 -10.47 -20.94 -8.34
N GLN A 180 -9.26 -21.06 -8.85
CA GLN A 180 -8.02 -20.99 -8.07
C GLN A 180 -7.30 -19.64 -8.18
N ASP A 181 -7.89 -18.68 -8.90
CA ASP A 181 -7.40 -17.31 -8.90
C ASP A 181 -7.39 -16.76 -7.48
N GLN A 182 -6.29 -16.11 -7.11
CA GLN A 182 -6.13 -15.52 -5.78
C GLN A 182 -5.25 -14.27 -5.84
N THR A 183 -5.52 -13.30 -5.00
CA THR A 183 -4.63 -12.15 -4.84
C THR A 183 -3.62 -12.45 -3.73
N ILE A 184 -2.35 -12.25 -4.05
CA ILE A 184 -1.22 -12.46 -3.15
C ILE A 184 -0.69 -11.09 -2.74
N PHE A 185 -0.48 -10.93 -1.44
CA PHE A 185 0.05 -9.73 -0.80
C PHE A 185 1.38 -10.09 -0.15
N PHE A 186 2.31 -9.17 -0.15
CA PHE A 186 3.63 -9.35 0.45
C PHE A 186 3.89 -8.22 1.44
N ASP A 187 4.40 -8.56 2.61
CA ASP A 187 5.16 -7.64 3.44
C ASP A 187 6.67 -7.88 3.24
N THR A 188 7.53 -7.39 4.12
CA THR A 188 8.98 -7.61 4.02
C THR A 188 9.41 -9.05 4.31
N VAL A 189 8.58 -9.82 5.04
CA VAL A 189 8.92 -11.14 5.58
C VAL A 189 8.03 -12.25 5.03
N TYR A 190 6.74 -12.01 4.83
CA TYR A 190 5.76 -13.05 4.48
C TYR A 190 4.98 -12.72 3.21
N ALA A 191 4.41 -13.77 2.63
CA ALA A 191 3.39 -13.68 1.59
C ALA A 191 2.04 -14.12 2.16
N TYR A 192 0.96 -13.42 1.75
CA TYR A 192 -0.41 -13.67 2.21
C TYR A 192 -1.33 -13.89 1.04
N GLN A 193 -2.31 -14.74 1.22
CA GLN A 193 -3.46 -14.82 0.33
C GLN A 193 -4.70 -14.17 0.97
N TYR A 194 -5.48 -13.49 0.17
CA TYR A 194 -6.78 -12.97 0.58
C TYR A 194 -7.89 -13.88 0.07
N LYS A 195 -8.65 -14.43 0.98
CA LYS A 195 -9.78 -15.32 0.68
C LYS A 195 -10.84 -15.21 1.77
N ASN A 196 -12.12 -15.16 1.37
CA ASN A 196 -13.24 -15.04 2.30
C ASN A 196 -13.12 -13.85 3.27
N ASN A 197 -12.67 -12.71 2.77
CA ASN A 197 -12.43 -11.48 3.53
C ASN A 197 -11.40 -11.61 4.68
N VAL A 198 -10.51 -12.58 4.59
CA VAL A 198 -9.46 -12.81 5.60
C VAL A 198 -8.11 -12.98 4.90
N PHE A 199 -7.09 -12.35 5.47
CA PHE A 199 -5.70 -12.61 5.12
C PHE A 199 -5.23 -13.87 5.83
N SER A 200 -4.54 -14.72 5.10
CA SER A 200 -3.87 -15.90 5.64
C SER A 200 -2.50 -16.06 4.99
N GLU A 201 -1.53 -16.49 5.76
CA GLU A 201 -0.17 -16.72 5.27
C GLU A 201 -0.13 -17.75 4.14
N LEU A 202 0.73 -17.52 3.18
CA LEU A 202 0.98 -18.38 2.03
C LEU A 202 2.48 -18.76 1.95
N PRO A 203 2.88 -20.02 2.06
CA PRO A 203 2.10 -21.19 2.43
C PRO A 203 1.97 -21.35 3.96
N SER A 204 0.91 -22.01 4.38
CA SER A 204 0.63 -22.20 5.80
C SER A 204 1.45 -23.30 6.51
N ILE A 205 2.29 -24.07 5.80
CA ILE A 205 2.85 -25.33 6.31
C ILE A 205 4.35 -25.26 6.64
N LEU A 206 5.11 -24.41 5.96
CA LEU A 206 6.54 -24.20 6.24
C LEU A 206 6.85 -22.72 6.23
N PRO A 207 7.56 -22.21 7.23
CA PRO A 207 7.99 -20.82 7.25
C PRO A 207 9.02 -20.62 6.12
N THR A 208 8.57 -19.97 5.05
CA THR A 208 9.45 -19.47 4.00
C THR A 208 9.53 -17.98 4.14
N GLN A 209 10.27 -17.51 5.11
CA GLN A 209 10.50 -16.09 5.33
C GLN A 209 11.27 -15.49 4.17
N TRP A 210 10.96 -14.25 3.90
CA TRP A 210 11.75 -13.35 3.09
C TRP A 210 12.55 -12.46 4.04
N HIS A 211 13.70 -11.93 3.57
CA HIS A 211 14.59 -11.12 4.43
C HIS A 211 14.75 -9.68 3.89
N GLY A 212 13.86 -9.28 2.98
CA GLY A 212 13.89 -7.95 2.40
C GLY A 212 13.68 -6.84 3.43
N THR A 213 14.08 -5.65 3.06
CA THR A 213 13.82 -4.41 3.79
C THR A 213 12.63 -3.69 3.18
N ASP A 214 12.25 -2.57 3.73
CA ASP A 214 11.18 -1.70 3.25
C ASP A 214 11.49 -0.95 1.93
N THR A 215 12.61 -1.27 1.28
CA THR A 215 12.97 -0.84 -0.09
C THR A 215 12.98 -1.99 -1.09
N ASN A 216 12.82 -3.24 -0.64
CA ASN A 216 12.84 -4.44 -1.46
C ASN A 216 11.42 -4.83 -1.91
N PHE A 217 10.91 -4.17 -2.94
CA PHE A 217 9.59 -4.50 -3.52
C PHE A 217 9.60 -5.83 -4.27
N PHE A 218 8.44 -6.49 -4.32
CA PHE A 218 8.29 -7.76 -4.99
C PHE A 218 7.97 -7.59 -6.47
N TRP A 219 8.90 -7.97 -7.32
CA TRP A 219 8.60 -8.18 -8.74
C TRP A 219 7.95 -9.54 -8.93
N THR A 220 6.79 -9.56 -9.59
CA THR A 220 5.98 -10.77 -9.76
C THR A 220 5.47 -10.91 -11.17
N ILE A 221 5.39 -12.15 -11.66
CA ILE A 221 4.79 -12.47 -12.94
C ILE A 221 3.93 -13.73 -12.88
N ASN A 222 2.88 -13.77 -13.70
CA ASN A 222 2.16 -14.99 -14.04
C ASN A 222 2.67 -15.52 -15.35
N TYR A 223 3.06 -16.78 -15.39
CA TYR A 223 3.60 -17.36 -16.61
C TYR A 223 3.36 -18.87 -16.66
N GLN A 224 2.67 -19.33 -17.71
CA GLN A 224 2.44 -20.76 -17.91
C GLN A 224 3.69 -21.48 -18.37
N VAL A 225 3.98 -22.60 -17.76
CA VAL A 225 5.08 -23.49 -18.13
C VAL A 225 4.55 -24.87 -18.46
N ASN A 226 5.20 -25.57 -19.36
CA ASN A 226 4.96 -26.89 -19.91
C ASN A 226 3.78 -26.99 -20.93
N ALA A 227 3.74 -28.13 -21.63
CA ALA A 227 2.73 -28.39 -22.67
C ALA A 227 1.30 -28.54 -22.13
N GLN A 228 1.15 -28.81 -20.83
CA GLN A 228 -0.15 -28.95 -20.14
C GLN A 228 -0.64 -27.60 -19.56
N GLY A 229 0.09 -26.50 -19.75
CA GLY A 229 -0.31 -25.19 -19.28
C GLY A 229 -0.30 -25.05 -17.74
N LEU A 230 0.77 -25.51 -17.09
CA LEU A 230 0.93 -25.30 -15.64
C LEU A 230 1.08 -23.82 -15.33
N ASP A 231 0.13 -23.30 -14.57
CA ASP A 231 0.10 -21.90 -14.14
C ASP A 231 1.10 -21.69 -13.01
N VAL A 232 2.13 -20.90 -13.27
CA VAL A 232 3.21 -20.61 -12.32
C VAL A 232 3.23 -19.13 -12.01
N PHE A 233 3.24 -18.83 -10.71
CA PHE A 233 3.44 -17.49 -10.18
C PHE A 233 4.87 -17.34 -9.68
N TRP A 234 5.57 -16.34 -10.17
CA TRP A 234 6.98 -16.07 -9.86
C TRP A 234 7.09 -14.81 -9.03
N ALA A 235 7.98 -14.80 -8.03
CA ALA A 235 8.28 -13.65 -7.19
C ALA A 235 9.77 -13.52 -6.88
N THR A 236 10.24 -12.28 -6.82
CA THR A 236 11.60 -11.92 -6.34
C THR A 236 11.53 -10.55 -5.66
N ASN A 237 12.25 -10.38 -4.54
CA ASN A 237 12.39 -9.11 -3.83
C ASN A 237 13.79 -8.52 -3.95
N PHE A 238 14.68 -9.16 -4.67
CA PHE A 238 16.07 -8.74 -4.92
C PHE A 238 16.89 -8.47 -3.64
N TYR A 239 16.58 -9.13 -2.54
CA TYR A 239 17.38 -8.96 -1.33
C TYR A 239 18.69 -9.75 -1.44
N SER A 240 19.80 -9.03 -1.66
CA SER A 240 21.12 -9.61 -1.78
C SER A 240 22.17 -9.01 -0.82
N ALA A 241 21.78 -7.95 -0.10
CA ALA A 241 22.71 -7.05 0.58
C ALA A 241 23.55 -7.69 1.71
N ASN A 242 23.06 -8.78 2.32
CA ASN A 242 23.76 -9.48 3.40
C ASN A 242 23.75 -10.99 3.15
N LEU A 243 24.11 -11.40 1.94
CA LEU A 243 24.30 -12.79 1.67
C LEU A 243 25.41 -13.34 2.57
N ASN A 244 25.00 -14.11 3.56
CA ASN A 244 25.90 -14.84 4.41
C ASN A 244 26.59 -15.92 3.57
N ALA A 245 27.73 -15.59 2.98
CA ALA A 245 28.56 -16.58 2.31
C ALA A 245 29.47 -17.20 3.35
N ALA A 246 29.31 -18.45 3.65
CA ALA A 246 30.16 -19.19 4.57
C ALA A 246 30.91 -20.31 3.83
N ASN A 247 32.19 -20.48 4.15
CA ASN A 247 33.02 -21.57 3.59
C ASN A 247 32.56 -22.93 4.13
N VAL A 248 32.01 -23.76 3.29
CA VAL A 248 31.59 -25.12 3.63
C VAL A 248 32.77 -26.08 3.56
N THR A 249 32.93 -26.86 4.60
CA THR A 249 34.01 -27.85 4.70
C THR A 249 33.51 -29.29 4.77
N LEU A 250 32.28 -29.54 5.22
CA LEU A 250 31.73 -30.87 5.42
C LEU A 250 30.23 -30.93 5.29
N PHE A 251 29.71 -31.98 4.65
CA PHE A 251 28.33 -32.46 4.75
C PHE A 251 28.31 -33.78 5.49
N ALA A 252 27.52 -33.90 6.54
CA ALA A 252 27.38 -35.14 7.32
C ALA A 252 25.90 -35.41 7.65
N ASN A 253 25.50 -36.70 7.57
CA ASN A 253 24.15 -37.08 8.06
C ASN A 253 24.06 -36.87 9.56
N ARG A 254 22.96 -36.28 10.01
CA ARG A 254 22.69 -36.08 11.44
C ARG A 254 22.42 -37.44 12.10
N MET A 255 23.24 -37.80 13.08
CA MET A 255 23.18 -39.13 13.71
C MET A 255 21.92 -39.42 14.51
N ASN A 256 21.16 -38.39 14.92
CA ASN A 256 19.95 -38.53 15.76
C ASN A 256 18.79 -37.64 15.24
N GLY A 257 18.73 -37.29 13.95
CA GLY A 257 17.70 -36.45 13.35
C GLY A 257 16.81 -37.21 12.35
N PRO A 258 15.74 -36.62 11.84
CA PRO A 258 14.93 -37.17 10.77
C PRO A 258 15.81 -37.51 9.54
N PRO A 259 15.50 -38.57 8.80
CA PRO A 259 16.36 -39.07 7.71
C PRO A 259 16.59 -38.09 6.55
N SER A 260 15.88 -36.96 6.56
CA SER A 260 16.02 -35.90 5.56
C SER A 260 16.88 -34.71 6.01
N THR A 261 17.54 -34.79 7.18
CA THR A 261 18.35 -33.68 7.72
C THR A 261 19.85 -33.96 7.58
N VAL A 262 20.61 -32.91 7.25
CA VAL A 262 22.05 -32.95 7.04
C VAL A 262 22.72 -31.84 7.83
N ASP A 263 23.78 -32.19 8.56
CA ASP A 263 24.63 -31.21 9.25
C ASP A 263 25.68 -30.68 8.25
N VAL A 264 25.76 -29.36 8.18
CA VAL A 264 26.70 -28.64 7.31
C VAL A 264 27.68 -27.87 8.18
N THR A 265 28.97 -28.15 8.01
CA THR A 265 30.01 -27.42 8.74
C THR A 265 30.53 -26.26 7.88
N ALA A 266 30.30 -25.05 8.38
CA ALA A 266 30.71 -23.81 7.76
C ALA A 266 31.05 -22.78 8.86
N ALA A 267 32.31 -22.62 9.17
CA ALA A 267 32.77 -21.73 10.22
C ALA A 267 32.48 -20.27 9.88
N GLY A 268 32.02 -19.52 10.86
CA GLY A 268 31.69 -18.11 10.69
C GLY A 268 30.35 -17.85 10.03
N ASN A 269 29.50 -18.88 9.82
CA ASN A 269 28.14 -18.67 9.34
C ASN A 269 27.28 -17.91 10.36
N THR A 270 26.31 -17.16 9.84
CA THR A 270 25.32 -16.38 10.63
C THR A 270 23.89 -16.77 10.25
N PHE A 271 23.71 -17.98 9.68
CA PHE A 271 22.39 -18.47 9.28
C PHE A 271 21.48 -18.70 10.49
N VAL A 272 20.21 -18.33 10.32
CA VAL A 272 19.16 -18.53 11.32
C VAL A 272 18.18 -19.62 10.88
N VAL A 273 17.38 -20.13 11.81
CA VAL A 273 16.33 -21.12 11.50
C VAL A 273 15.33 -20.52 10.53
N GLY A 274 15.02 -21.24 9.46
CA GLY A 274 14.13 -20.78 8.39
C GLY A 274 14.86 -20.27 7.13
N ASP A 275 16.15 -19.96 7.24
CA ASP A 275 16.93 -19.51 6.08
C ASP A 275 17.02 -20.59 5.00
N ALA A 276 16.87 -20.18 3.75
CA ALA A 276 17.20 -21.02 2.60
C ALA A 276 18.68 -20.85 2.22
N VAL A 277 19.43 -21.92 2.29
CA VAL A 277 20.86 -21.92 2.02
C VAL A 277 21.16 -22.72 0.75
N THR A 278 21.82 -22.09 -0.22
CA THR A 278 22.23 -22.71 -1.48
C THR A 278 23.73 -22.94 -1.48
N PHE A 279 24.14 -24.09 -2.00
CA PHE A 279 25.52 -24.50 -2.04
C PHE A 279 26.12 -24.30 -3.43
N THR A 280 27.28 -23.63 -3.51
CA THR A 280 27.93 -23.26 -4.77
C THR A 280 29.43 -23.42 -4.71
N ASN A 281 30.03 -23.51 -5.88
CA ASN A 281 31.51 -23.68 -6.04
C ASN A 281 32.07 -24.85 -5.23
N LEU A 282 31.25 -25.87 -4.96
CA LEU A 282 31.70 -27.05 -4.22
C LEU A 282 32.62 -27.90 -5.06
N SER A 283 33.75 -28.27 -4.48
CA SER A 283 34.69 -29.31 -4.98
C SER A 283 34.90 -30.38 -3.93
N GLY A 284 35.32 -31.57 -4.31
CA GLY A 284 35.50 -32.72 -3.43
C GLY A 284 34.34 -33.72 -3.45
N ALA A 285 34.26 -34.61 -2.46
CA ALA A 285 33.29 -35.71 -2.42
C ALA A 285 31.83 -35.29 -2.41
N GLY A 286 31.49 -34.13 -1.82
CA GLY A 286 30.16 -33.57 -1.80
C GLY A 286 29.84 -32.60 -2.93
N SER A 287 30.61 -32.53 -3.98
CA SER A 287 30.41 -31.60 -5.11
C SER A 287 29.07 -31.77 -5.84
N ALA A 288 28.45 -32.94 -5.74
CA ALA A 288 27.08 -33.19 -6.23
C ALA A 288 25.98 -32.36 -5.52
N ASN A 289 26.34 -31.63 -4.47
CA ASN A 289 25.43 -30.71 -3.78
C ASN A 289 25.40 -29.29 -4.39
N ASN A 290 26.26 -29.01 -5.40
CA ASN A 290 26.19 -27.74 -6.12
C ASN A 290 24.79 -27.46 -6.64
N GLY A 291 24.31 -26.24 -6.42
CA GLY A 291 22.97 -25.78 -6.83
C GLY A 291 21.82 -26.33 -5.99
N LYS A 292 22.09 -27.19 -4.98
CA LYS A 292 21.03 -27.63 -4.06
C LYS A 292 20.80 -26.61 -2.96
N THR A 293 19.55 -26.51 -2.54
CA THR A 293 19.11 -25.64 -1.45
C THR A 293 18.58 -26.47 -0.30
N GLY A 294 18.93 -26.10 0.91
CA GLY A 294 18.35 -26.65 2.15
C GLY A 294 17.79 -25.54 3.02
N ILE A 295 16.80 -25.85 3.85
CA ILE A 295 16.27 -24.94 4.87
C ILE A 295 16.96 -25.22 6.20
N VAL A 296 17.46 -24.17 6.84
CA VAL A 296 18.08 -24.28 8.16
C VAL A 296 17.03 -24.65 9.19
N THR A 297 17.20 -25.78 9.85
CA THR A 297 16.31 -26.29 10.90
C THR A 297 16.93 -26.15 12.30
N VAL A 298 18.26 -26.10 12.37
CA VAL A 298 18.98 -25.82 13.61
C VAL A 298 20.12 -24.86 13.26
N ALA A 299 20.08 -23.67 13.82
CA ALA A 299 21.17 -22.70 13.69
C ALA A 299 22.36 -23.10 14.58
N GLY A 300 23.57 -22.82 14.12
CA GLY A 300 24.79 -23.07 14.89
C GLY A 300 26.07 -22.71 14.15
N ASN A 301 27.12 -22.45 14.88
CA ASN A 301 28.43 -22.15 14.34
C ASN A 301 29.50 -22.99 15.10
N PRO A 302 30.31 -23.79 14.46
CA PRO A 302 30.54 -23.86 13.00
C PRO A 302 29.58 -24.77 12.25
N THR A 303 28.63 -25.44 12.88
CA THR A 303 27.76 -26.43 12.21
C THR A 303 26.30 -26.05 12.38
N PHE A 304 25.58 -25.97 11.27
CA PHE A 304 24.12 -25.80 11.21
C PHE A 304 23.48 -27.02 10.54
N THR A 305 22.21 -27.25 10.81
CA THR A 305 21.46 -28.37 10.24
C THR A 305 20.48 -27.89 9.21
N ILE A 306 20.41 -28.54 8.09
CA ILE A 306 19.44 -28.27 7.03
C ILE A 306 18.47 -29.45 6.85
N SER A 307 17.23 -29.14 6.50
CA SER A 307 16.30 -30.10 5.91
C SER A 307 16.25 -29.89 4.40
N ASN A 308 16.00 -30.96 3.68
CA ASN A 308 15.72 -30.85 2.25
C ASN A 308 14.22 -30.71 2.02
N PRO A 309 13.72 -29.59 1.47
CA PRO A 309 12.30 -29.42 1.19
C PRO A 309 11.81 -30.23 -0.04
N GLY A 310 12.71 -30.94 -0.73
CA GLY A 310 12.42 -31.70 -1.93
C GLY A 310 12.93 -33.14 -1.92
N THR A 311 12.86 -33.78 -3.08
CA THR A 311 13.33 -35.17 -3.28
C THR A 311 14.85 -35.31 -3.50
N ALA A 312 15.59 -34.20 -3.54
CA ALA A 312 17.02 -34.19 -3.76
C ALA A 312 17.79 -34.65 -2.51
N VAL A 313 18.50 -35.75 -2.58
CA VAL A 313 19.34 -36.24 -1.49
C VAL A 313 20.67 -35.47 -1.48
N PHE A 314 21.08 -34.96 -0.32
CA PHE A 314 22.40 -34.40 -0.13
C PHE A 314 23.45 -35.53 -0.02
N VAL A 315 24.56 -35.32 -0.66
CA VAL A 315 25.69 -36.27 -0.64
C VAL A 315 26.68 -35.86 0.45
N ASN A 316 26.97 -36.79 1.36
CA ASN A 316 27.95 -36.58 2.43
C ASN A 316 29.38 -36.52 1.86
N GLY A 317 30.22 -35.74 2.48
CA GLY A 317 31.62 -35.69 2.14
C GLY A 317 32.32 -34.39 2.46
N ILE A 318 33.63 -34.42 2.47
CA ILE A 318 34.47 -33.22 2.61
C ILE A 318 34.40 -32.44 1.30
N VAL A 319 34.23 -31.14 1.43
CA VAL A 319 34.10 -30.19 0.31
C VAL A 319 34.91 -28.93 0.58
N THR A 320 35.19 -28.19 -0.47
CA THR A 320 35.54 -26.76 -0.38
C THR A 320 34.61 -26.00 -1.30
N GLY A 321 33.99 -24.94 -0.81
CA GLY A 321 33.03 -24.11 -1.52
C GLY A 321 32.20 -23.26 -0.58
N TYR A 322 31.09 -22.78 -1.03
CA TYR A 322 30.29 -21.80 -0.28
C TYR A 322 28.86 -22.28 -0.05
N ALA A 323 28.35 -21.95 1.14
CA ALA A 323 26.92 -21.88 1.47
C ALA A 323 26.49 -20.42 1.40
N ILE A 324 25.46 -20.12 0.65
CA ILE A 324 24.97 -18.76 0.43
C ILE A 324 23.50 -18.72 0.87
N GLY A 325 23.19 -17.88 1.85
CA GLY A 325 21.84 -17.52 2.25
C GLY A 325 21.40 -16.25 1.54
N GLY A 326 20.10 -16.06 1.36
CA GLY A 326 19.50 -14.86 0.78
C GLY A 326 18.16 -15.17 0.09
N ASP A 327 17.47 -14.12 -0.36
CA ASP A 327 16.18 -14.28 -1.03
C ASP A 327 16.39 -14.56 -2.53
N SER A 328 16.28 -15.83 -2.88
CA SER A 328 16.28 -16.24 -4.29
C SER A 328 14.96 -15.89 -4.98
N ILE A 329 14.96 -16.00 -6.30
CA ILE A 329 13.73 -16.09 -7.07
C ILE A 329 12.96 -17.33 -6.58
N ARG A 330 11.66 -17.18 -6.35
CA ARG A 330 10.77 -18.26 -5.94
C ARG A 330 9.58 -18.36 -6.89
N TYR A 331 9.04 -19.56 -7.01
CA TYR A 331 7.80 -19.77 -7.75
C TYR A 331 6.79 -20.58 -6.95
N TYR A 332 5.52 -20.40 -7.28
CA TYR A 332 4.38 -21.00 -6.63
C TYR A 332 3.39 -21.55 -7.66
N THR A 333 3.01 -22.80 -7.54
CA THR A 333 2.13 -23.46 -8.52
C THR A 333 0.68 -23.61 -8.05
N GLY A 334 0.41 -23.35 -6.77
CA GLY A 334 -0.93 -23.46 -6.20
C GLY A 334 -1.50 -24.88 -6.20
N SER A 335 -0.65 -25.88 -6.11
CA SER A 335 -1.06 -27.29 -6.09
C SER A 335 -2.04 -27.57 -4.95
N SER A 336 -3.09 -28.33 -5.20
CA SER A 336 -4.09 -28.75 -4.21
C SER A 336 -3.59 -29.79 -3.21
N SER A 337 -2.34 -30.23 -3.32
CA SER A 337 -1.73 -31.17 -2.42
C SER A 337 -1.24 -30.48 -1.14
N ALA A 338 -1.05 -31.26 -0.07
CA ALA A 338 -0.60 -30.78 1.25
C ALA A 338 0.76 -30.05 1.27
N ASN A 339 1.45 -29.98 0.12
CA ASN A 339 2.75 -29.35 -0.06
C ASN A 339 2.66 -28.08 -0.93
N ASN A 340 1.67 -27.24 -0.72
CA ASN A 340 1.47 -25.98 -1.43
C ASN A 340 2.49 -24.96 -0.95
N THR A 341 3.74 -25.09 -1.37
CA THR A 341 4.87 -24.29 -0.87
C THR A 341 5.56 -23.52 -1.99
N TRP A 342 6.22 -22.43 -1.63
CA TRP A 342 7.17 -21.75 -2.50
C TRP A 342 8.31 -22.68 -2.85
N THR A 343 8.71 -22.69 -4.12
CA THR A 343 9.87 -23.43 -4.60
C THR A 343 10.97 -22.44 -4.98
N TYR A 344 12.17 -22.68 -4.49
CA TYR A 344 13.35 -21.88 -4.82
C TYR A 344 13.81 -22.15 -6.23
N PHE A 345 14.22 -21.11 -6.93
CA PHE A 345 14.66 -21.17 -8.32
C PHE A 345 16.08 -20.63 -8.47
N TYR A 346 17.04 -21.53 -8.66
CA TYR A 346 18.46 -21.24 -8.82
C TYR A 346 18.95 -21.74 -10.18
N PRO A 347 18.81 -20.97 -11.26
CA PRO A 347 19.29 -21.39 -12.57
C PRO A 347 20.81 -21.54 -12.59
N MET A 348 21.31 -22.69 -13.05
CA MET A 348 22.73 -22.92 -13.20
C MET A 348 23.24 -22.26 -14.48
N THR A 349 24.32 -21.48 -14.36
CA THR A 349 25.02 -20.86 -15.49
C THR A 349 26.12 -21.73 -16.07
N ASN A 350 26.70 -22.57 -15.21
CA ASN A 350 27.67 -23.62 -15.57
C ASN A 350 27.59 -24.77 -14.55
N ALA A 351 28.57 -25.66 -14.51
CA ALA A 351 28.57 -26.82 -13.62
C ALA A 351 28.61 -26.50 -12.11
N THR A 352 29.03 -25.30 -11.72
CA THR A 352 29.23 -24.91 -10.32
C THR A 352 28.51 -23.64 -9.91
N ASN A 353 28.23 -22.74 -10.85
CA ASN A 353 27.68 -21.42 -10.58
C ASN A 353 26.19 -21.36 -10.84
N VAL A 354 25.50 -20.59 -10.02
CA VAL A 354 24.05 -20.35 -10.10
C VAL A 354 23.74 -18.86 -10.13
N VAL A 355 22.55 -18.49 -10.64
CA VAL A 355 21.95 -17.19 -10.37
C VAL A 355 21.29 -17.27 -9.00
N ILE A 356 21.66 -16.36 -8.11
CA ILE A 356 21.16 -16.30 -6.73
C ILE A 356 19.83 -15.56 -6.71
N THR A 357 19.82 -14.34 -7.24
CA THR A 357 18.62 -13.52 -7.35
C THR A 357 18.68 -12.58 -8.55
N ALA A 358 17.56 -11.97 -8.89
CA ALA A 358 17.46 -10.96 -9.92
C ALA A 358 16.43 -9.91 -9.53
N LEU A 359 16.63 -8.65 -9.93
CA LEU A 359 15.70 -7.56 -9.65
C LEU A 359 14.38 -7.77 -10.41
N ILE A 360 14.47 -8.13 -11.67
CA ILE A 360 13.33 -8.27 -12.58
C ILE A 360 13.38 -9.65 -13.25
N ILE A 361 12.23 -10.33 -13.25
CA ILE A 361 11.98 -11.52 -14.04
C ILE A 361 10.79 -11.27 -14.96
N LEU A 362 10.94 -11.55 -16.26
CA LEU A 362 9.87 -11.34 -17.24
C LEU A 362 9.97 -12.31 -18.42
N PRO A 363 8.84 -12.66 -19.05
CA PRO A 363 8.83 -13.41 -20.29
C PRO A 363 9.07 -12.47 -21.48
N TYR A 364 10.01 -12.82 -22.34
CA TYR A 364 10.27 -12.07 -23.58
C TYR A 364 10.70 -12.99 -24.71
N LYS A 365 9.96 -12.95 -25.82
CA LYS A 365 10.23 -13.73 -27.04
C LYS A 365 10.47 -15.21 -26.74
N ASP A 366 9.49 -15.83 -26.07
CA ASP A 366 9.50 -17.26 -25.66
C ASP A 366 10.68 -17.67 -24.76
N ARG A 367 11.25 -16.74 -24.00
CA ARG A 367 12.31 -16.97 -23.01
C ARG A 367 11.94 -16.27 -21.70
N LEU A 368 12.39 -16.80 -20.59
CA LEU A 368 12.46 -16.05 -19.35
C LEU A 368 13.73 -15.21 -19.37
N VAL A 369 13.60 -13.93 -19.07
CA VAL A 369 14.69 -12.96 -18.98
C VAL A 369 14.80 -12.45 -17.55
N LEU A 370 16.01 -12.44 -17.02
CA LEU A 370 16.38 -11.88 -15.72
C LEU A 370 17.21 -10.62 -15.96
N LEU A 371 16.87 -9.55 -15.30
CA LEU A 371 17.58 -8.29 -15.39
C LEU A 371 18.14 -7.90 -14.02
N ASN A 372 19.36 -7.37 -13.99
CA ASN A 372 20.10 -7.02 -12.79
C ASN A 372 20.24 -8.24 -11.86
N THR A 373 21.27 -9.06 -12.09
CA THR A 373 21.42 -10.36 -11.44
C THR A 373 22.54 -10.36 -10.41
N VAL A 374 22.37 -11.20 -9.38
CA VAL A 374 23.46 -11.59 -8.47
C VAL A 374 23.75 -13.07 -8.71
N GLU A 375 25.02 -13.40 -8.98
CA GLU A 375 25.44 -14.72 -9.39
C GLU A 375 26.61 -15.23 -8.53
N SER A 376 26.73 -16.53 -8.36
CA SER A 376 27.80 -17.19 -7.57
C SER A 376 29.10 -17.34 -8.36
N THR A 377 29.54 -16.32 -9.08
CA THR A 377 30.71 -16.39 -9.98
C THR A 377 32.05 -16.05 -9.34
N ASP A 378 32.04 -15.29 -8.24
CA ASP A 378 33.28 -14.95 -7.53
C ASP A 378 33.72 -16.10 -6.62
N PRO A 379 34.88 -16.73 -6.86
CA PRO A 379 35.36 -17.86 -6.05
C PRO A 379 35.87 -17.45 -4.68
N THR A 380 36.05 -16.15 -4.40
CA THR A 380 36.60 -15.66 -3.12
C THR A 380 35.52 -15.17 -2.17
N VAL A 381 34.46 -14.55 -2.70
CA VAL A 381 33.35 -13.98 -1.93
C VAL A 381 32.08 -14.84 -2.04
N GLY A 382 32.02 -15.73 -3.02
CA GLY A 382 30.89 -16.62 -3.29
C GLY A 382 29.75 -15.97 -4.08
N GLN A 383 29.82 -14.67 -4.38
CA GLN A 383 28.81 -13.96 -5.17
C GLN A 383 29.37 -12.76 -5.88
N GLN A 384 28.74 -12.36 -6.98
CA GLN A 384 29.00 -11.13 -7.70
C GLN A 384 27.70 -10.52 -8.24
N SER A 385 27.56 -9.20 -8.08
CA SER A 385 26.45 -8.44 -8.64
C SER A 385 26.77 -8.01 -10.07
N TYR A 386 25.81 -8.17 -10.98
CA TYR A 386 25.86 -7.75 -12.37
C TYR A 386 24.67 -6.82 -12.64
N THR A 387 24.83 -5.58 -12.28
CA THR A 387 23.75 -4.58 -12.22
C THR A 387 23.20 -4.20 -13.59
N ASN A 388 24.02 -4.34 -14.66
CA ASN A 388 23.67 -3.98 -16.05
C ASN A 388 23.41 -5.21 -16.94
N ARG A 389 23.24 -6.41 -16.34
CA ARG A 389 23.12 -7.68 -17.06
C ARG A 389 21.68 -8.02 -17.41
N ALA A 390 21.44 -8.43 -18.66
CA ALA A 390 20.29 -9.22 -19.05
C ALA A 390 20.74 -10.68 -19.27
N ARG A 391 20.12 -11.62 -18.53
CA ARG A 391 20.31 -13.05 -18.66
C ARG A 391 19.03 -13.71 -19.15
N TRP A 392 19.11 -14.71 -19.97
CA TRP A 392 17.96 -15.40 -20.56
C TRP A 392 18.06 -16.91 -20.52
N SER A 393 16.90 -17.57 -20.51
CA SER A 393 16.78 -19.03 -20.65
C SER A 393 16.83 -19.48 -22.10
N GLN A 394 16.91 -20.77 -22.29
CA GLN A 394 16.71 -21.42 -23.60
C GLN A 394 15.34 -21.06 -24.18
N ASN A 395 15.25 -20.97 -25.50
CA ASN A 395 14.00 -20.73 -26.21
C ASN A 395 12.98 -21.86 -25.98
N GLY A 396 11.72 -21.51 -25.76
CA GLY A 396 10.65 -22.47 -25.49
C GLY A 396 10.73 -23.15 -24.13
N THR A 397 11.67 -22.74 -23.25
CA THR A 397 11.80 -23.26 -21.88
C THR A 397 10.49 -23.20 -21.10
N GLN A 398 9.68 -22.19 -21.34
CA GLN A 398 8.35 -22.03 -20.76
C GLN A 398 7.31 -23.06 -21.22
N LYS A 399 7.51 -23.74 -22.35
CA LYS A 399 6.56 -24.68 -22.93
C LYS A 399 6.90 -26.14 -22.67
N THR A 400 8.02 -26.40 -22.02
CA THR A 400 8.49 -27.77 -21.73
C THR A 400 8.55 -28.02 -20.23
N SER A 401 8.36 -29.24 -19.78
CA SER A 401 8.52 -29.58 -18.35
C SER A 401 9.95 -29.33 -17.85
N ALA A 402 10.92 -29.24 -18.75
CA ALA A 402 12.27 -28.82 -18.49
C ALA A 402 12.41 -27.28 -18.30
N SER A 403 11.33 -26.51 -18.41
CA SER A 403 11.37 -25.05 -18.25
C SER A 403 11.68 -24.62 -16.81
N LEU A 404 11.36 -25.45 -15.86
CA LEU A 404 11.80 -25.34 -14.47
C LEU A 404 13.14 -26.04 -14.24
N ASP A 405 13.73 -26.61 -15.31
CA ASP A 405 15.05 -27.21 -15.24
C ASP A 405 16.13 -26.15 -15.09
N THR A 406 16.55 -25.98 -13.85
CA THR A 406 17.61 -25.06 -13.48
C THR A 406 18.98 -25.52 -14.00
N VAL A 407 19.14 -26.79 -14.39
CA VAL A 407 20.42 -27.36 -14.76
C VAL A 407 20.78 -27.13 -16.24
N ASN A 408 19.85 -27.38 -17.17
CA ASN A 408 20.17 -27.37 -18.60
C ASN A 408 19.68 -26.14 -19.35
N GLY A 409 18.54 -25.58 -18.94
CA GLY A 409 17.85 -24.48 -19.65
C GLY A 409 18.56 -23.13 -19.59
N TRP A 410 19.50 -22.95 -18.68
CA TRP A 410 20.16 -21.67 -18.41
C TRP A 410 21.69 -21.71 -18.67
N LEU A 411 22.25 -22.88 -19.02
CA LEU A 411 23.69 -23.01 -19.29
C LEU A 411 24.15 -22.07 -20.41
N GLU A 412 25.31 -21.46 -20.23
CA GLU A 412 25.95 -20.56 -21.20
C GLU A 412 26.51 -21.36 -22.38
N GLN A 413 25.63 -21.83 -23.24
CA GLN A 413 25.95 -22.62 -24.42
C GLN A 413 25.11 -22.15 -25.61
N ALA A 414 25.65 -22.30 -26.82
CA ALA A 414 24.91 -21.95 -28.06
C ALA A 414 23.57 -22.71 -28.13
N GLY A 415 22.49 -21.99 -28.40
CA GLY A 415 21.12 -22.52 -28.45
C GLY A 415 20.44 -22.76 -27.09
N ARG A 416 21.11 -22.48 -25.98
CA ARG A 416 20.58 -22.56 -24.62
C ARG A 416 20.47 -21.17 -24.00
N GLY A 417 20.79 -21.03 -22.70
CA GLY A 417 20.84 -19.77 -22.00
C GLY A 417 22.05 -18.91 -22.39
N GLY A 418 22.11 -17.72 -21.89
CA GLY A 418 23.22 -16.80 -22.07
C GLY A 418 22.96 -15.45 -21.37
N PHE A 419 23.86 -14.51 -21.55
CA PHE A 419 23.74 -13.17 -21.00
C PHE A 419 24.31 -12.10 -21.92
N ARG A 420 23.93 -10.85 -21.69
CA ARG A 420 24.49 -9.68 -22.33
C ARG A 420 24.49 -8.52 -21.35
N ASP A 421 25.67 -7.97 -21.09
CA ASP A 421 25.80 -6.77 -20.27
C ASP A 421 25.57 -5.55 -21.15
N ALA A 422 24.86 -4.55 -20.62
CA ALA A 422 24.67 -3.28 -21.31
C ALA A 422 26.00 -2.50 -21.31
N PRO A 423 26.31 -1.76 -22.36
CA PRO A 423 27.54 -0.97 -22.46
C PRO A 423 27.43 0.35 -21.66
N THR A 424 27.10 0.24 -20.38
CA THR A 424 27.01 1.34 -19.40
C THR A 424 27.35 0.80 -18.01
N ASP A 425 27.85 1.68 -17.14
CA ASP A 425 28.14 1.36 -15.75
C ASP A 425 26.93 1.56 -14.83
N GLU A 426 25.82 2.10 -15.37
CA GLU A 426 24.58 2.31 -14.64
C GLU A 426 23.89 0.99 -14.32
N GLN A 427 23.15 0.95 -13.22
CA GLN A 427 22.34 -0.22 -12.89
C GLN A 427 20.96 -0.17 -13.54
N ILE A 428 20.43 -1.34 -13.84
CA ILE A 428 19.05 -1.53 -14.28
C ILE A 428 18.14 -1.34 -13.05
N VAL A 429 17.15 -0.49 -13.19
CA VAL A 429 16.20 -0.13 -12.14
C VAL A 429 14.79 -0.65 -12.44
N SER A 430 14.29 -0.43 -13.66
CA SER A 430 12.92 -0.80 -14.03
C SER A 430 12.83 -1.30 -15.47
N ALA A 431 11.73 -1.95 -15.81
CA ALA A 431 11.47 -2.39 -17.18
C ALA A 431 9.98 -2.45 -17.47
N GLY A 432 9.61 -2.23 -18.73
CA GLY A 432 8.23 -2.35 -19.17
C GLY A 432 8.13 -2.58 -20.67
N PHE A 433 6.94 -2.98 -21.12
CA PHE A 433 6.68 -3.24 -22.53
C PHE A 433 5.95 -2.06 -23.18
N VAL A 434 6.46 -1.62 -24.32
CA VAL A 434 5.75 -0.77 -25.27
C VAL A 434 5.44 -1.64 -26.49
N LYS A 435 4.20 -2.08 -26.63
CA LYS A 435 3.81 -3.09 -27.62
C LYS A 435 4.69 -4.35 -27.46
N ASP A 436 5.49 -4.70 -28.47
CA ASP A 436 6.39 -5.86 -28.48
C ASP A 436 7.84 -5.52 -28.11
N GLN A 437 8.11 -4.28 -27.73
CA GLN A 437 9.45 -3.81 -27.41
C GLN A 437 9.65 -3.83 -25.89
N LEU A 438 10.74 -4.39 -25.41
CA LEU A 438 11.14 -4.35 -24.02
C LEU A 438 12.02 -3.13 -23.78
N ILE A 439 11.47 -2.16 -23.07
CA ILE A 439 12.16 -0.95 -22.64
C ILE A 439 12.70 -1.19 -21.24
N VAL A 440 13.97 -0.89 -21.03
CA VAL A 440 14.66 -1.05 -19.75
C VAL A 440 15.20 0.30 -19.32
N TYR A 441 14.81 0.69 -18.11
CA TYR A 441 15.30 1.91 -17.48
C TYR A 441 16.49 1.60 -16.59
N PHE A 442 17.53 2.38 -16.79
CA PHE A 442 18.68 2.48 -15.92
C PHE A 442 18.51 3.70 -14.99
N GLU A 443 19.45 3.95 -14.10
CA GLU A 443 19.39 5.08 -13.18
C GLU A 443 19.20 6.43 -13.91
N ASN A 444 19.95 6.66 -14.99
CA ASN A 444 19.92 7.93 -15.71
C ASN A 444 19.63 7.79 -17.21
N SER A 445 19.45 6.59 -17.72
CA SER A 445 19.26 6.35 -19.15
C SER A 445 18.16 5.35 -19.46
N THR A 446 17.64 5.42 -20.69
CA THR A 446 16.61 4.49 -21.20
C THR A 446 17.17 3.69 -22.35
N TRP A 447 17.02 2.37 -22.30
CA TRP A 447 17.49 1.45 -23.29
C TRP A 447 16.37 0.52 -23.77
N GLN A 448 16.59 -0.11 -24.91
CA GLN A 448 15.76 -1.18 -25.44
C GLN A 448 16.58 -2.47 -25.51
N LEU A 449 16.00 -3.57 -25.08
CA LEU A 449 16.54 -4.91 -25.34
C LEU A 449 15.90 -5.44 -26.63
N VAL A 450 16.65 -5.38 -27.73
CA VAL A 450 16.17 -5.74 -29.07
C VAL A 450 16.39 -7.22 -29.33
N TYR A 451 15.36 -7.91 -29.84
CA TYR A 451 15.47 -9.31 -30.27
C TYR A 451 16.04 -9.40 -31.70
N ASN A 452 17.10 -10.14 -31.85
CA ASN A 452 17.87 -10.26 -33.11
C ASN A 452 17.70 -11.64 -33.80
N SER A 453 16.81 -12.50 -33.40
CA SER A 453 16.63 -13.85 -34.02
C SER A 453 17.91 -14.72 -34.16
N ASN A 454 19.03 -14.32 -33.57
CA ASN A 454 20.27 -15.07 -33.58
C ASN A 454 20.27 -16.06 -32.40
N GLU A 455 20.49 -17.35 -32.64
CA GLU A 455 20.46 -18.37 -31.59
C GLU A 455 21.57 -18.23 -30.55
N VAL A 456 22.72 -17.65 -30.91
CA VAL A 456 23.84 -17.46 -29.99
C VAL A 456 23.71 -16.15 -29.19
N TYR A 457 23.29 -15.09 -29.86
CA TYR A 457 23.11 -13.77 -29.26
C TYR A 457 21.71 -13.23 -29.64
N PRO A 458 20.65 -13.73 -28.98
CA PRO A 458 19.29 -13.37 -29.37
C PRO A 458 18.92 -11.94 -28.99
N PHE A 459 19.67 -11.30 -28.10
CA PHE A 459 19.40 -9.96 -27.63
C PHE A 459 20.59 -9.02 -27.77
N ILE A 460 20.31 -7.77 -28.14
CA ILE A 460 21.28 -6.66 -28.22
C ILE A 460 20.70 -5.42 -27.55
N TRP A 461 21.56 -4.63 -26.91
CA TRP A 461 21.19 -3.38 -26.28
C TRP A 461 21.23 -2.23 -27.28
N GLN A 462 20.17 -1.40 -27.27
CA GLN A 462 20.06 -0.17 -28.02
C GLN A 462 19.64 0.97 -27.07
N ARG A 463 20.44 2.05 -27.03
CA ARG A 463 20.13 3.20 -26.20
C ARG A 463 19.08 4.08 -26.88
N ILE A 464 18.04 4.47 -26.15
CA ILE A 464 16.97 5.39 -26.60
C ILE A 464 17.24 6.80 -26.10
N ASN A 465 17.59 6.95 -24.82
CA ASN A 465 17.88 8.25 -24.20
C ASN A 465 19.03 8.12 -23.20
N ALA A 466 19.82 9.20 -23.04
CA ALA A 466 21.03 9.20 -22.23
C ALA A 466 20.86 9.94 -20.88
N GLU A 467 19.73 10.59 -20.63
CA GLU A 467 19.54 11.52 -19.50
C GLU A 467 18.26 11.25 -18.70
N LEU A 468 17.38 10.39 -19.18
CA LEU A 468 16.10 10.09 -18.55
C LEU A 468 16.06 8.60 -18.15
N GLY A 469 16.15 8.33 -16.88
CA GLY A 469 16.11 6.99 -16.27
C GLY A 469 14.90 6.81 -15.36
N ALA A 470 15.00 5.89 -14.39
CA ALA A 470 13.97 5.62 -13.40
C ALA A 470 14.54 5.57 -12.00
N GLU A 471 13.74 5.93 -10.98
CA GLU A 471 14.19 5.97 -9.58
C GLU A 471 14.00 4.65 -8.85
N SER A 472 12.89 3.96 -9.11
CA SER A 472 12.58 2.70 -8.45
C SER A 472 12.07 1.65 -9.42
N THR A 473 12.03 0.40 -8.96
CA THR A 473 11.62 -0.74 -9.77
C THR A 473 10.19 -0.59 -10.32
N PHE A 474 9.30 0.06 -9.58
CA PHE A 474 7.91 0.25 -9.97
C PHE A 474 7.57 1.70 -10.36
N SER A 475 8.57 2.53 -10.60
CA SER A 475 8.35 3.91 -11.06
C SER A 475 8.02 4.03 -12.56
N ALA A 476 8.04 2.93 -13.32
CA ALA A 476 7.67 2.90 -14.73
C ALA A 476 6.34 2.17 -14.92
N VAL A 477 5.37 2.85 -15.54
CA VAL A 477 4.00 2.35 -15.74
C VAL A 477 3.63 2.34 -17.22
N THR A 478 3.15 1.19 -17.69
CA THR A 478 2.69 1.03 -19.08
C THR A 478 1.28 1.57 -19.26
N PHE A 479 1.06 2.34 -20.33
CA PHE A 479 -0.24 2.81 -20.77
C PHE A 479 -0.41 2.63 -22.29
N ASP A 480 -1.56 3.01 -22.85
CA ASP A 480 -1.92 2.69 -24.26
C ASP A 480 -0.91 3.18 -25.30
N LYS A 481 -0.27 4.33 -25.06
CA LYS A 481 0.61 4.99 -26.01
C LYS A 481 2.09 4.77 -25.73
N GLY A 482 2.45 4.24 -24.57
CA GLY A 482 3.84 4.08 -24.18
C GLY A 482 4.02 3.73 -22.69
N LEU A 483 5.13 4.17 -22.14
CA LEU A 483 5.51 4.09 -20.74
C LEU A 483 5.61 5.49 -20.16
N VAL A 484 5.06 5.70 -18.98
CA VAL A 484 5.36 6.86 -18.13
C VAL A 484 6.29 6.39 -17.02
N ALA A 485 7.37 7.09 -16.80
CA ALA A 485 8.32 6.78 -15.74
C ALA A 485 8.59 8.02 -14.88
N PHE A 486 8.80 7.77 -13.60
CA PHE A 486 9.20 8.75 -12.61
C PHE A 486 10.70 8.58 -12.34
N GLY A 487 11.50 9.55 -12.70
CA GLY A 487 12.96 9.55 -12.59
C GLY A 487 13.50 10.73 -11.80
N ASN A 488 14.81 10.76 -11.59
CA ASN A 488 15.51 11.80 -10.85
C ASN A 488 15.36 13.22 -11.45
N VAL A 489 15.12 13.30 -12.76
CA VAL A 489 14.92 14.56 -13.47
C VAL A 489 13.45 14.96 -13.53
N GLY A 490 12.55 14.06 -13.17
CA GLY A 490 11.10 14.27 -13.18
C GLY A 490 10.33 13.17 -13.90
N VAL A 491 9.10 13.49 -14.32
CA VAL A 491 8.20 12.54 -14.98
C VAL A 491 8.39 12.64 -16.50
N HIS A 492 8.58 11.51 -17.14
CA HIS A 492 8.78 11.44 -18.58
C HIS A 492 7.98 10.29 -19.21
N ALA A 493 7.65 10.43 -20.46
CA ALA A 493 6.95 9.42 -21.26
C ALA A 493 7.84 8.90 -22.38
N SER A 494 7.86 7.57 -22.56
CA SER A 494 8.57 6.91 -23.67
C SER A 494 7.58 6.18 -24.57
N ASN A 495 7.71 6.36 -25.87
CA ASN A 495 6.92 5.65 -26.88
C ASN A 495 7.69 4.45 -27.50
N GLY A 496 8.85 4.09 -26.94
CA GLY A 496 9.73 3.04 -27.43
C GLY A 496 10.76 3.50 -28.47
N VAL A 497 10.65 4.74 -28.98
CA VAL A 497 11.60 5.33 -29.94
C VAL A 497 12.26 6.57 -29.34
N SER A 498 11.50 7.37 -28.61
CA SER A 498 11.97 8.59 -27.96
C SER A 498 11.39 8.68 -26.55
N THR A 499 12.09 9.40 -25.68
CA THR A 499 11.65 9.71 -24.31
C THR A 499 11.59 11.23 -24.16
N VAL A 500 10.47 11.75 -23.63
CA VAL A 500 10.22 13.19 -23.48
C VAL A 500 9.69 13.47 -22.08
N ARG A 501 10.14 14.57 -21.46
CA ARG A 501 9.58 15.05 -20.19
C ARG A 501 8.14 15.52 -20.37
N ILE A 502 7.28 15.26 -19.38
CA ILE A 502 5.86 15.66 -19.39
C ILE A 502 5.47 16.50 -18.16
N ASP A 503 6.37 16.73 -17.22
CA ASP A 503 6.16 17.40 -15.95
C ASP A 503 6.50 18.90 -15.96
N GLU A 504 6.59 19.51 -17.13
CA GLU A 504 6.96 20.93 -17.29
C GLU A 504 6.01 21.89 -16.57
N GLU A 505 4.78 21.47 -16.31
CA GLU A 505 3.77 22.28 -15.62
C GLU A 505 3.89 22.24 -14.09
N ILE A 506 4.63 21.27 -13.51
CA ILE A 506 4.73 21.04 -12.06
C ILE A 506 6.18 21.00 -11.54
N PRO A 507 7.06 21.94 -11.95
CA PRO A 507 8.48 21.90 -11.59
C PRO A 507 8.72 21.95 -10.09
N ASP A 508 7.92 22.71 -9.35
CA ASP A 508 8.08 22.87 -7.90
C ASP A 508 7.87 21.56 -7.15
N GLU A 509 6.90 20.75 -7.58
CA GLU A 509 6.61 19.47 -6.94
C GLU A 509 7.72 18.44 -7.21
N VAL A 510 8.23 18.39 -8.42
CA VAL A 510 9.33 17.48 -8.79
C VAL A 510 10.59 17.73 -7.94
N TYR A 511 10.91 19.00 -7.63
CA TYR A 511 12.04 19.35 -6.76
C TYR A 511 11.77 19.08 -5.27
N ASN A 512 10.52 18.94 -4.86
CA ASN A 512 10.12 18.68 -3.48
C ASN A 512 10.05 17.19 -3.12
N ILE A 513 10.47 16.30 -4.00
CA ILE A 513 10.58 14.87 -3.70
C ILE A 513 11.60 14.71 -2.59
N HIS A 514 11.23 13.97 -1.57
CA HIS A 514 12.13 13.71 -0.45
C HIS A 514 13.35 12.93 -0.92
N GLN A 515 14.51 13.58 -0.89
CA GLN A 515 15.80 13.01 -1.30
C GLN A 515 16.57 12.38 -0.13
N SER A 516 15.87 11.79 0.84
CA SER A 516 16.55 10.90 1.79
C SER A 516 17.10 9.69 1.03
N VAL A 517 18.05 9.01 1.61
CA VAL A 517 18.75 7.87 0.95
C VAL A 517 17.78 6.86 0.34
N ASP A 518 16.63 6.63 0.99
CA ASP A 518 15.68 5.58 0.58
C ASP A 518 14.37 6.12 -0.03
N GLY A 519 14.09 7.43 0.04
CA GLY A 519 12.84 8.02 -0.43
C GLY A 519 12.55 7.74 -1.91
N PRO A 520 13.48 8.00 -2.83
CA PRO A 520 13.31 7.73 -4.25
C PRO A 520 13.07 6.24 -4.56
N LEU A 521 13.73 5.33 -3.83
CA LEU A 521 13.59 3.88 -4.00
C LEU A 521 12.18 3.36 -3.69
N ARG A 522 11.41 4.11 -2.90
CA ARG A 522 10.02 3.76 -2.50
C ARG A 522 8.95 4.31 -3.45
N THR A 523 9.31 4.94 -4.54
CA THR A 523 8.35 5.41 -5.53
C THR A 523 7.69 4.23 -6.22
N TYR A 524 6.35 4.21 -6.22
CA TYR A 524 5.58 3.12 -6.81
C TYR A 524 4.46 3.67 -7.71
N GLY A 525 4.34 3.16 -8.92
CA GLY A 525 3.34 3.61 -9.89
C GLY A 525 2.34 2.52 -10.28
N ILE A 526 1.11 2.91 -10.59
CA ILE A 526 0.07 2.05 -11.14
C ILE A 526 -0.83 2.81 -12.10
N ARG A 527 -1.44 2.11 -13.05
CA ARG A 527 -2.42 2.66 -13.97
C ARG A 527 -3.84 2.37 -13.48
N ASP A 528 -4.66 3.40 -13.43
CA ASP A 528 -6.10 3.30 -13.31
C ASP A 528 -6.75 3.30 -14.69
N PHE A 529 -7.39 2.17 -15.05
CA PHE A 529 -8.06 2.02 -16.35
C PHE A 529 -9.40 2.74 -16.39
N PHE A 530 -10.07 2.89 -15.24
CA PHE A 530 -11.40 3.50 -15.16
C PHE A 530 -11.31 5.03 -15.26
N LEU A 531 -10.42 5.63 -14.48
CA LEU A 531 -10.21 7.09 -14.45
C LEU A 531 -9.20 7.58 -15.50
N GLU A 532 -8.60 6.66 -16.29
CA GLU A 532 -7.60 6.99 -17.33
C GLU A 532 -6.40 7.77 -16.75
N CYS A 533 -5.98 7.39 -15.53
CA CYS A 533 -4.90 8.03 -14.79
C CYS A 533 -3.73 7.06 -14.52
N VAL A 534 -2.58 7.64 -14.25
CA VAL A 534 -1.44 6.96 -13.62
C VAL A 534 -1.20 7.59 -12.26
N TYR A 535 -1.14 6.75 -11.22
CA TYR A 535 -0.81 7.15 -9.86
C TYR A 535 0.65 6.85 -9.59
N PHE A 536 1.37 7.81 -9.00
CA PHE A 536 2.71 7.61 -8.47
C PHE A 536 2.73 8.00 -6.99
N SER A 537 2.93 7.04 -6.11
CA SER A 537 3.16 7.32 -4.70
C SER A 537 4.63 7.63 -4.46
N TYR A 538 4.93 8.65 -3.67
CA TYR A 538 6.30 9.10 -3.38
C TYR A 538 6.35 9.85 -2.05
N ALA A 539 7.56 9.98 -1.49
CA ALA A 539 7.80 10.76 -0.29
C ALA A 539 8.01 12.23 -0.67
N SER A 540 7.09 13.12 -0.28
CA SER A 540 7.15 14.56 -0.56
C SER A 540 7.54 15.36 0.67
N SER A 541 8.48 16.31 0.51
CA SER A 541 8.90 17.25 1.56
C SER A 541 7.97 18.46 1.70
N VAL A 542 7.03 18.66 0.79
CA VAL A 542 6.11 19.84 0.77
C VAL A 542 5.32 19.98 2.07
N ARG A 543 4.96 18.86 2.69
CA ARG A 543 4.11 18.80 3.88
C ARG A 543 4.87 18.81 5.20
N ASN A 544 6.19 18.59 5.17
CA ASN A 544 7.00 18.58 6.40
C ASN A 544 8.16 19.56 6.29
N THR A 545 7.95 20.75 6.80
CA THR A 545 8.94 21.85 6.72
C THR A 545 9.97 21.83 7.85
N THR A 546 9.75 21.04 8.91
CA THR A 546 10.54 21.14 10.15
C THR A 546 11.59 20.06 10.33
N ASP A 547 11.40 18.87 9.74
CA ASP A 547 12.35 17.78 9.91
C ASP A 547 12.23 16.73 8.78
N LEU A 548 13.03 16.90 7.75
CA LEU A 548 13.05 16.02 6.56
C LEU A 548 13.52 14.60 6.88
N THR A 549 14.18 14.39 8.02
CA THR A 549 14.67 13.07 8.44
C THR A 549 13.55 12.16 8.96
N LYS A 550 12.35 12.70 9.15
CA LYS A 550 11.19 11.95 9.68
C LYS A 550 10.27 11.34 8.62
N ILE A 551 10.48 11.65 7.34
CA ILE A 551 9.67 11.10 6.25
C ILE A 551 10.39 9.89 5.66
N PHE A 552 9.93 8.70 5.98
CA PHE A 552 10.51 7.46 5.46
C PHE A 552 9.66 6.83 4.37
N TYR A 553 8.32 6.96 4.45
CA TYR A 553 7.39 6.32 3.54
C TYR A 553 6.70 7.34 2.62
N PRO A 554 6.14 6.88 1.48
CA PRO A 554 5.33 7.73 0.62
C PRO A 554 4.18 8.37 1.39
N ASN A 555 4.00 9.67 1.23
CA ASN A 555 2.97 10.48 1.89
C ASN A 555 2.13 11.29 0.89
N ARG A 556 2.40 11.11 -0.40
CA ARG A 556 1.71 11.80 -1.47
C ARG A 556 1.61 10.95 -2.72
N ILE A 557 0.50 11.10 -3.44
CA ILE A 557 0.27 10.46 -4.73
C ILE A 557 0.16 11.56 -5.79
N MET A 558 1.02 11.50 -6.80
CA MET A 558 0.90 12.29 -8.02
C MET A 558 -0.06 11.56 -8.97
N VAL A 559 -1.06 12.27 -9.45
CA VAL A 559 -2.04 11.75 -10.41
C VAL A 559 -1.80 12.39 -11.75
N TYR A 560 -1.47 11.59 -12.74
CA TYR A 560 -1.32 12.00 -14.11
C TYR A 560 -2.45 11.44 -14.96
N ASN A 561 -3.36 12.31 -15.43
CA ASN A 561 -4.38 11.91 -16.39
C ASN A 561 -3.77 11.89 -17.80
N TYR A 562 -3.48 10.70 -18.33
CA TYR A 562 -2.79 10.53 -19.60
C TYR A 562 -3.66 10.85 -20.82
N ARG A 563 -4.96 11.07 -20.65
CA ARG A 563 -5.86 11.49 -21.73
C ARG A 563 -5.78 12.99 -21.98
N ASN A 564 -5.79 13.78 -20.90
CA ASN A 564 -5.80 15.24 -20.95
C ASN A 564 -4.39 15.84 -20.74
N GLY A 565 -3.43 15.07 -20.23
CA GLY A 565 -2.10 15.55 -19.85
C GLY A 565 -2.09 16.35 -18.55
N THR A 566 -3.10 16.19 -17.67
CA THR A 566 -3.25 16.99 -16.46
C THR A 566 -2.66 16.33 -15.24
N PHE A 567 -2.12 17.14 -14.31
CA PHE A 567 -1.59 16.69 -13.02
C PHE A 567 -2.48 17.16 -11.87
N SER A 568 -2.53 16.34 -10.81
CA SER A 568 -3.11 16.68 -9.52
C SER A 568 -2.44 15.85 -8.40
N PHE A 569 -2.78 16.11 -7.14
CA PHE A 569 -2.11 15.49 -6.00
C PHE A 569 -3.10 14.99 -4.96
N PHE A 570 -2.84 13.80 -4.41
CA PHE A 570 -3.57 13.26 -3.26
C PHE A 570 -2.61 13.11 -2.08
N ASP A 571 -3.09 13.41 -0.89
CA ASP A 571 -2.35 13.20 0.36
C ASP A 571 -2.75 11.84 0.94
N ASP A 572 -2.07 10.78 0.50
CA ASP A 572 -2.32 9.41 0.94
C ASP A 572 -1.01 8.65 1.15
N ASN A 573 -1.04 7.69 2.07
CA ASN A 573 0.08 6.83 2.41
C ASN A 573 -0.05 5.48 1.70
N ALA A 574 0.54 5.36 0.52
CA ALA A 574 0.56 4.11 -0.23
C ALA A 574 1.99 3.64 -0.45
N THR A 575 2.37 2.48 0.10
CA THR A 575 3.70 1.88 -0.11
C THR A 575 3.78 1.13 -1.41
N CYS A 576 2.71 0.43 -1.80
CA CYS A 576 2.63 -0.28 -3.07
C CYS A 576 1.19 -0.34 -3.56
N PHE A 577 1.02 -0.61 -4.85
CA PHE A 577 -0.26 -0.81 -5.50
C PHE A 577 -0.33 -2.18 -6.17
N GLY A 578 -1.55 -2.65 -6.43
CA GLY A 578 -1.81 -3.82 -7.26
C GLY A 578 -3.24 -3.88 -7.73
N TYR A 579 -3.51 -4.73 -8.73
CA TYR A 579 -4.87 -4.97 -9.18
C TYR A 579 -5.53 -6.03 -8.32
N PHE A 580 -6.67 -5.70 -7.78
CA PHE A 580 -7.52 -6.56 -6.98
C PHE A 580 -8.83 -6.84 -7.71
N GLN A 581 -9.27 -8.06 -7.67
CA GLN A 581 -10.57 -8.44 -8.20
C GLN A 581 -11.32 -9.19 -7.11
N ARG A 582 -12.41 -8.61 -6.66
CA ARG A 582 -13.34 -9.33 -5.77
C ARG A 582 -13.84 -10.56 -6.51
N THR A 583 -13.57 -11.73 -5.98
CA THR A 583 -14.30 -12.92 -6.41
C THR A 583 -15.74 -12.73 -5.96
N SER A 584 -16.69 -12.79 -6.86
CA SER A 584 -18.10 -12.89 -6.49
C SER A 584 -18.27 -14.25 -5.81
N SER A 585 -18.08 -14.29 -4.50
CA SER A 585 -18.32 -15.48 -3.68
C SER A 585 -19.80 -15.67 -3.37
N LEU A 586 -20.69 -15.15 -4.20
CA LEU A 586 -22.12 -15.36 -4.06
C LEU A 586 -22.41 -16.83 -4.32
N THR A 587 -22.55 -17.58 -3.25
CA THR A 587 -23.07 -18.95 -3.31
C THR A 587 -24.58 -18.90 -3.48
N TRP A 588 -25.17 -20.02 -3.92
CA TRP A 588 -26.62 -20.15 -3.99
C TRP A 588 -27.31 -19.89 -2.64
N ASN A 589 -26.62 -20.16 -1.53
CA ASN A 589 -27.12 -19.83 -0.19
C ASN A 589 -27.13 -18.32 0.07
N ASP A 590 -26.11 -17.60 -0.37
CA ASP A 590 -26.03 -16.15 -0.19
C ASP A 590 -27.09 -15.43 -1.03
N LEU A 591 -27.30 -15.89 -2.25
CA LEU A 591 -28.39 -15.41 -3.11
C LEU A 591 -29.76 -15.68 -2.51
N ASN A 592 -29.94 -16.84 -1.88
CA ASN A 592 -31.21 -17.21 -1.25
C ASN A 592 -31.46 -16.47 0.08
N ALA A 593 -30.40 -16.09 0.78
CA ALA A 593 -30.46 -15.34 2.03
C ALA A 593 -30.67 -13.83 1.81
N ASN A 594 -30.32 -13.32 0.64
CA ASN A 594 -30.45 -11.89 0.34
C ASN A 594 -31.87 -11.57 -0.15
N SER A 595 -32.58 -10.70 0.56
CA SER A 595 -33.94 -10.26 0.24
C SER A 595 -34.10 -9.60 -1.15
N GLN A 596 -33.01 -9.09 -1.71
CA GLN A 596 -32.97 -8.50 -3.06
C GLN A 596 -33.10 -9.56 -4.16
N PHE A 597 -32.68 -10.81 -3.90
CA PHE A 597 -32.65 -11.90 -4.85
C PHE A 597 -33.59 -13.04 -4.50
N SER A 598 -34.21 -13.02 -3.33
CA SER A 598 -35.19 -14.04 -2.88
C SER A 598 -36.60 -13.42 -2.71
N PRO A 599 -37.66 -14.04 -3.25
CA PRO A 599 -37.66 -15.25 -4.03
C PRO A 599 -37.24 -15.04 -5.51
N TRP A 600 -36.90 -16.09 -6.19
CA TRP A 600 -36.37 -16.07 -7.57
C TRP A 600 -37.17 -15.26 -8.60
N ASN A 601 -38.47 -15.09 -8.39
CA ASN A 601 -39.33 -14.26 -9.24
C ASN A 601 -39.10 -12.73 -9.00
N ALA A 602 -38.37 -12.35 -7.96
CA ALA A 602 -37.95 -10.98 -7.71
C ALA A 602 -36.61 -10.62 -8.39
N TRP A 603 -35.95 -11.61 -9.00
CA TRP A 603 -34.71 -11.42 -9.71
C TRP A 603 -34.92 -10.65 -11.02
N ASN A 604 -34.43 -9.43 -11.08
CA ASN A 604 -34.50 -8.57 -12.27
C ASN A 604 -33.13 -8.33 -12.94
N GLU A 605 -32.06 -8.88 -12.37
CA GLU A 605 -30.73 -8.70 -12.92
C GLU A 605 -30.43 -9.75 -13.99
N PRO A 606 -29.81 -9.38 -15.11
CA PRO A 606 -29.35 -10.36 -16.09
C PRO A 606 -28.20 -11.20 -15.51
N TRP A 607 -28.10 -12.47 -15.92
CA TRP A 607 -27.08 -13.41 -15.46
C TRP A 607 -25.63 -12.96 -15.72
N ASN A 608 -25.46 -12.03 -16.65
CA ASN A 608 -24.17 -11.40 -16.95
C ASN A 608 -24.02 -10.01 -16.32
N SER A 609 -24.85 -9.67 -15.33
CA SER A 609 -24.68 -8.39 -14.61
C SER A 609 -23.40 -8.40 -13.78
N GLY A 610 -22.80 -7.23 -13.60
CA GLY A 610 -21.61 -7.05 -12.76
C GLY A 610 -21.80 -7.48 -11.31
N VAL A 611 -23.04 -7.61 -10.84
CA VAL A 611 -23.38 -8.10 -9.50
C VAL A 611 -23.04 -9.60 -9.35
N LEU A 612 -23.14 -10.36 -10.45
CA LEU A 612 -22.88 -11.81 -10.46
C LEU A 612 -21.50 -12.14 -11.01
N GLN A 613 -20.96 -11.30 -11.87
CA GLN A 613 -19.63 -11.48 -12.40
C GLN A 613 -18.64 -10.71 -11.54
N ALA A 614 -17.43 -11.22 -11.41
CA ALA A 614 -16.33 -10.46 -10.86
C ALA A 614 -16.25 -9.14 -11.64
N GLY A 615 -16.39 -8.01 -10.93
CA GLY A 615 -16.31 -6.68 -11.52
C GLY A 615 -14.96 -6.43 -12.21
N PHE A 616 -14.80 -5.30 -12.86
CA PHE A 616 -13.50 -4.88 -13.37
C PHE A 616 -12.47 -4.88 -12.22
N PRO A 617 -11.19 -5.21 -12.50
CA PRO A 617 -10.15 -5.12 -11.50
C PRO A 617 -10.10 -3.69 -10.93
N SER A 618 -10.24 -3.57 -9.62
CA SER A 618 -10.02 -2.35 -8.87
C SER A 618 -8.53 -2.23 -8.49
N ILE A 619 -8.12 -1.07 -8.02
CA ILE A 619 -6.79 -0.87 -7.48
C ILE A 619 -6.85 -1.08 -5.97
N ALA A 620 -6.03 -2.01 -5.46
CA ALA A 620 -5.73 -2.11 -4.06
C ALA A 620 -4.36 -1.49 -3.77
N PHE A 621 -4.20 -0.91 -2.60
CA PHE A 621 -2.91 -0.40 -2.13
C PHE A 621 -2.68 -0.81 -0.67
N GLY A 622 -1.41 -0.87 -0.31
CA GLY A 622 -0.99 -1.15 1.05
C GLY A 622 -0.26 0.03 1.65
N ASN A 623 -0.17 0.08 2.97
CA ASN A 623 0.57 1.11 3.68
C ASN A 623 1.70 0.53 4.55
N GLN A 624 2.41 1.42 5.26
CA GLN A 624 3.57 1.08 6.09
C GLN A 624 3.22 0.29 7.36
N GLN A 625 1.95 0.19 7.74
CA GLN A 625 1.50 -0.55 8.93
C GLN A 625 0.74 -1.84 8.60
N GLY A 626 0.79 -2.28 7.33
CA GLY A 626 0.16 -3.53 6.89
C GLY A 626 -1.34 -3.43 6.60
N PHE A 627 -1.93 -2.25 6.57
CA PHE A 627 -3.30 -2.05 6.10
C PHE A 627 -3.36 -2.19 4.58
N VAL A 628 -4.42 -2.79 4.10
CA VAL A 628 -4.72 -2.94 2.68
C VAL A 628 -6.10 -2.35 2.39
N GLU A 629 -6.15 -1.45 1.44
CA GLU A 629 -7.35 -0.73 1.04
C GLU A 629 -7.58 -0.88 -0.47
N GLU A 630 -8.84 -0.82 -0.86
CA GLU A 630 -9.28 -0.85 -2.26
C GLU A 630 -9.83 0.52 -2.64
N ILE A 631 -9.41 1.07 -3.77
CA ILE A 631 -9.99 2.30 -4.32
C ILE A 631 -11.36 1.98 -4.88
N ASP A 632 -12.39 2.63 -4.35
CA ASP A 632 -13.75 2.52 -4.85
C ASP A 632 -14.14 3.79 -5.63
N PRO A 633 -14.23 3.73 -6.96
CA PRO A 633 -14.58 4.90 -7.76
C PRO A 633 -16.05 5.34 -7.61
N THR A 634 -16.86 4.57 -6.89
CA THR A 634 -18.29 4.88 -6.65
C THR A 634 -18.56 5.42 -5.26
N ASP A 635 -17.55 5.50 -4.43
CA ASP A 635 -17.63 5.99 -3.05
C ASP A 635 -16.59 7.09 -2.81
N SER A 636 -16.83 7.96 -1.85
CA SER A 636 -15.93 9.00 -1.37
C SER A 636 -15.58 8.87 0.11
N SER A 637 -15.99 7.76 0.76
CA SER A 637 -15.69 7.51 2.17
C SER A 637 -14.21 7.22 2.43
N ASN A 638 -13.76 7.57 3.62
CA ASN A 638 -12.39 7.28 4.08
C ASN A 638 -12.37 5.95 4.84
N ALA A 639 -11.27 5.20 4.75
CA ALA A 639 -11.08 3.93 5.43
C ALA A 639 -10.08 4.05 6.60
N PRO A 640 -10.19 3.20 7.65
CA PRO A 640 -9.18 3.09 8.70
C PRO A 640 -7.85 2.63 8.11
N SER A 641 -6.80 3.44 8.24
CA SER A 641 -5.50 3.18 7.62
C SER A 641 -4.33 3.13 8.60
N LEU A 642 -4.54 3.55 9.85
CA LEU A 642 -3.51 3.55 10.87
C LEU A 642 -4.00 2.88 12.15
N TYR A 643 -3.11 2.18 12.86
CA TYR A 643 -3.44 1.63 14.16
C TYR A 643 -2.89 2.49 15.29
N ILE A 644 -3.50 2.34 16.45
CA ILE A 644 -3.13 3.04 17.68
C ILE A 644 -2.47 2.04 18.63
N GLU A 645 -1.20 2.26 18.91
CA GLU A 645 -0.47 1.47 19.90
C GLU A 645 -0.83 1.88 21.33
N ASN A 646 -0.91 3.19 21.59
CA ASN A 646 -1.22 3.73 22.91
C ASN A 646 -1.91 5.09 22.82
N ILE A 647 -2.75 5.39 23.83
CA ILE A 647 -3.36 6.70 24.04
C ILE A 647 -3.12 7.14 25.48
N VAL A 648 -2.46 8.28 25.64
CA VAL A 648 -2.23 8.91 26.94
C VAL A 648 -3.09 10.17 27.06
N PRO A 649 -4.08 10.18 27.95
CA PRO A 649 -4.90 11.38 28.18
C PRO A 649 -4.06 12.56 28.66
N SER A 650 -4.40 13.77 28.19
CA SER A 650 -3.82 15.04 28.61
C SER A 650 -4.89 16.11 28.79
N ALA A 651 -4.53 17.27 29.34
CA ALA A 651 -5.45 18.38 29.45
C ALA A 651 -5.80 18.92 28.04
N ASN A 652 -7.09 18.93 27.69
CA ASN A 652 -7.63 19.41 26.40
C ASN A 652 -7.18 18.62 25.16
N GLY A 653 -6.76 17.37 25.34
CA GLY A 653 -6.33 16.55 24.22
C GLY A 653 -5.88 15.17 24.67
N ALA A 654 -5.20 14.47 23.78
CA ALA A 654 -4.56 13.18 24.06
C ALA A 654 -3.32 13.00 23.20
N THR A 655 -2.31 12.36 23.76
CA THR A 655 -1.14 11.91 23.00
C THR A 655 -1.37 10.50 22.51
N ILE A 656 -1.25 10.27 21.20
CA ILE A 656 -1.38 8.97 20.55
C ILE A 656 -0.01 8.50 20.09
N THR A 657 0.32 7.26 20.39
CA THR A 657 1.44 6.54 19.79
C THR A 657 0.92 5.68 18.64
N SER A 658 1.46 5.89 17.44
CA SER A 658 1.20 5.13 16.23
C SER A 658 2.51 5.05 15.44
N PRO A 659 3.21 3.90 15.47
CA PRO A 659 4.53 3.78 14.86
C PRO A 659 4.55 4.16 13.38
N GLN A 660 5.47 5.04 13.00
CA GLN A 660 5.68 5.48 11.62
C GLN A 660 4.39 5.95 10.94
N HIS A 661 3.58 6.73 11.64
CA HIS A 661 2.25 7.17 11.17
C HIS A 661 2.29 7.99 9.87
N ASN A 662 3.42 8.64 9.56
CA ASN A 662 3.63 9.42 8.33
C ASN A 662 2.62 10.57 8.10
N LEU A 663 2.05 11.11 9.19
CA LEU A 663 1.11 12.22 9.18
C LEU A 663 1.84 13.57 9.31
N PHE A 664 1.14 14.65 8.98
CA PHE A 664 1.62 16.03 9.10
C PHE A 664 0.65 16.93 9.88
N ASN A 665 1.15 18.07 10.35
CA ASN A 665 0.37 19.02 11.14
C ASN A 665 -0.84 19.56 10.38
N GLY A 666 -1.99 19.64 11.06
CA GLY A 666 -3.24 20.16 10.50
C GLY A 666 -4.05 19.14 9.69
N GLN A 667 -3.63 17.86 9.65
CA GLN A 667 -4.52 16.78 9.20
C GLN A 667 -5.59 16.48 10.25
N TYR A 668 -6.65 15.83 9.83
CA TYR A 668 -7.72 15.35 10.68
C TYR A 668 -7.77 13.83 10.66
N VAL A 669 -8.03 13.25 11.83
CA VAL A 669 -8.21 11.81 11.99
C VAL A 669 -9.50 11.50 12.75
N THR A 670 -10.20 10.46 12.34
CA THR A 670 -11.33 9.89 13.10
C THR A 670 -10.80 8.69 13.88
N ILE A 671 -11.10 8.66 15.17
CA ILE A 671 -10.70 7.58 16.07
C ILE A 671 -11.79 6.51 16.11
N ASN A 672 -11.44 5.26 15.98
CA ASN A 672 -12.37 4.13 16.02
C ASN A 672 -11.80 2.96 16.82
N GLY A 673 -12.68 2.11 17.37
CA GLY A 673 -12.33 0.83 18.00
C GLY A 673 -11.52 0.92 19.29
N THR A 674 -11.40 2.08 19.93
CA THR A 674 -10.66 2.21 21.20
C THR A 674 -11.47 1.65 22.36
N ILE A 675 -10.78 0.96 23.27
CA ILE A 675 -11.36 0.31 24.44
C ILE A 675 -10.84 1.00 25.71
N GLY A 676 -11.68 1.10 26.75
CA GLY A 676 -11.30 1.55 28.09
C GLY A 676 -11.20 3.06 28.30
N LEU A 677 -11.54 3.87 27.32
CA LEU A 677 -11.46 5.34 27.39
C LEU A 677 -12.84 6.00 27.45
N THR A 678 -12.97 7.03 28.28
CA THR A 678 -14.20 7.79 28.45
C THR A 678 -13.95 9.29 28.34
N LEU A 679 -14.78 9.99 27.53
CA LEU A 679 -14.71 11.41 27.29
C LEU A 679 -15.70 12.18 28.16
N THR A 680 -15.26 13.23 28.84
CA THR A 680 -16.11 14.06 29.73
C THR A 680 -15.85 15.55 29.50
N PRO A 681 -16.85 16.43 29.28
CA PRO A 681 -18.24 16.07 28.97
C PRO A 681 -18.40 15.31 27.65
N ALA A 682 -19.50 14.58 27.52
CA ALA A 682 -19.84 13.84 26.31
C ALA A 682 -19.95 14.76 25.07
N ASN A 683 -19.44 14.30 23.92
CA ASN A 683 -19.52 15.05 22.66
C ASN A 683 -19.82 14.14 21.46
N PRO A 684 -20.89 14.33 20.73
CA PRO A 684 -22.09 15.04 21.18
C PRO A 684 -22.78 14.29 22.33
N ALA A 685 -23.46 15.02 23.23
CA ALA A 685 -24.19 14.36 24.30
C ALA A 685 -25.33 13.47 23.75
N PRO A 686 -25.53 12.25 24.24
CA PRO A 686 -24.90 11.59 25.42
C PRO A 686 -23.62 10.77 25.12
N ASN A 687 -22.94 10.96 23.97
CA ASN A 687 -21.78 10.14 23.59
C ASN A 687 -20.56 10.43 24.50
N THR A 688 -20.15 9.43 25.29
CA THR A 688 -18.96 9.49 26.14
C THR A 688 -17.74 8.80 25.53
N SER A 689 -17.82 8.31 24.29
CA SER A 689 -16.72 7.64 23.59
C SER A 689 -15.90 8.62 22.77
N ILE A 690 -14.60 8.38 22.71
CA ILE A 690 -13.72 9.04 21.76
C ILE A 690 -13.94 8.49 20.33
N ASN A 691 -14.48 7.28 20.21
CA ASN A 691 -14.72 6.62 18.93
C ASN A 691 -15.81 7.35 18.10
N GLY A 692 -15.59 7.41 16.80
CA GLY A 692 -16.47 8.06 15.84
C GLY A 692 -16.32 9.59 15.81
N ASN A 693 -15.40 10.17 16.59
CA ASN A 693 -15.12 11.59 16.58
C ASN A 693 -13.85 11.91 15.79
N SER A 694 -13.86 13.05 15.12
CA SER A 694 -12.76 13.53 14.30
C SER A 694 -12.00 14.67 15.00
N TYR A 695 -10.69 14.63 14.94
CA TYR A 695 -9.80 15.56 15.62
C TYR A 695 -8.69 16.06 14.69
N GLU A 696 -8.36 17.35 14.83
CA GLU A 696 -7.14 17.90 14.26
C GLU A 696 -5.92 17.37 15.02
N ILE A 697 -4.83 17.11 14.31
CA ILE A 697 -3.59 16.57 14.89
C ILE A 697 -2.42 17.52 14.79
N PHE A 698 -1.52 17.43 15.79
CA PHE A 698 -0.16 17.95 15.74
C PHE A 698 0.84 16.80 15.85
N VAL A 699 1.79 16.76 14.94
CA VAL A 699 2.84 15.75 14.92
C VAL A 699 3.94 16.14 15.90
N ILE A 700 4.23 15.25 16.86
CA ILE A 700 5.33 15.42 17.82
C ILE A 700 6.60 14.82 17.24
N ASP A 701 6.54 13.58 16.76
CA ASP A 701 7.63 12.86 16.12
C ASP A 701 7.09 11.79 15.14
N ALA A 702 7.93 10.92 14.57
CA ALA A 702 7.55 9.92 13.60
C ALA A 702 6.54 8.86 14.12
N ASN A 703 6.44 8.71 15.44
CA ASN A 703 5.61 7.70 16.11
C ASN A 703 4.51 8.30 16.99
N THR A 704 4.52 9.62 17.21
CA THR A 704 3.68 10.25 18.23
C THR A 704 2.97 11.49 17.68
N ILE A 705 1.65 11.55 17.88
CA ILE A 705 0.81 12.69 17.53
C ILE A 705 0.04 13.19 18.76
N TYR A 706 -0.38 14.44 18.72
CA TYR A 706 -1.24 15.05 19.71
C TYR A 706 -2.60 15.38 19.07
N LEU A 707 -3.68 14.88 19.68
CA LEU A 707 -5.05 15.23 19.29
C LEU A 707 -5.48 16.52 19.97
N VAL A 708 -6.09 17.43 19.22
CA VAL A 708 -6.67 18.68 19.74
C VAL A 708 -8.17 18.53 19.91
N PHE A 709 -8.63 18.68 21.14
CA PHE A 709 -10.07 18.67 21.39
C PHE A 709 -10.68 20.06 21.09
N PRO A 710 -11.76 20.14 20.31
CA PRO A 710 -12.38 21.42 19.90
C PRO A 710 -13.01 22.18 21.04
N ILE A 711 -13.38 21.53 22.12
CA ILE A 711 -13.94 22.07 23.36
C ILE A 711 -13.20 21.47 24.55
N ILE A 712 -13.27 22.14 25.70
CA ILE A 712 -12.64 21.65 26.92
C ILE A 712 -13.30 20.32 27.30
N GLN A 713 -12.61 19.26 27.04
CA GLN A 713 -12.97 17.87 27.34
C GLN A 713 -11.80 17.19 28.04
N VAL A 714 -12.12 16.24 28.90
CA VAL A 714 -11.12 15.43 29.59
C VAL A 714 -11.33 13.97 29.17
N LEU A 715 -10.29 13.39 28.63
CA LEU A 715 -10.22 11.96 28.38
C LEU A 715 -9.72 11.27 29.65
N SER A 716 -10.38 10.20 30.07
CA SER A 716 -10.05 9.42 31.26
C SER A 716 -10.13 7.93 30.96
N GLY A 717 -9.49 7.12 31.80
CA GLY A 717 -9.41 5.66 31.63
C GLY A 717 -8.02 5.20 31.18
N THR A 718 -7.90 3.89 30.95
CA THR A 718 -6.67 3.27 30.46
C THR A 718 -6.96 2.66 29.10
N TYR A 719 -6.10 2.93 28.12
CA TYR A 719 -6.24 2.38 26.78
C TYR A 719 -6.04 0.86 26.79
N GLY A 720 -7.05 0.13 26.30
CA GLY A 720 -7.08 -1.35 26.28
C GLY A 720 -6.65 -1.97 24.93
N GLY A 721 -6.28 -1.14 23.93
CA GLY A 721 -5.89 -1.61 22.61
C GLY A 721 -6.99 -1.49 21.55
N SER A 722 -6.78 -2.14 20.42
CA SER A 722 -7.73 -2.27 19.28
C SER A 722 -8.05 -0.99 18.49
N GLY A 723 -7.58 0.18 18.91
CA GLY A 723 -7.88 1.45 18.25
C GLY A 723 -7.26 1.57 16.85
N THR A 724 -8.02 2.20 15.96
CA THR A 724 -7.58 2.58 14.62
C THR A 724 -7.87 4.06 14.35
N MET A 725 -7.15 4.63 13.40
CA MET A 725 -7.37 5.99 12.91
C MET A 725 -7.73 5.96 11.42
N THR A 726 -8.73 6.72 11.06
CA THR A 726 -9.07 7.03 9.67
C THR A 726 -8.57 8.43 9.36
N VAL A 727 -7.68 8.57 8.39
CA VAL A 727 -7.17 9.87 7.95
C VAL A 727 -8.20 10.52 7.03
N LEU A 728 -8.60 11.76 7.32
CA LEU A 728 -9.58 12.48 6.54
C LEU A 728 -8.92 13.31 5.43
N SER A 729 -9.55 13.32 4.27
CA SER A 729 -9.05 14.00 3.08
C SER A 729 -9.66 15.39 2.93
N ASN A 730 -8.85 16.43 3.11
CA ASN A 730 -9.27 17.80 2.79
C ASN A 730 -9.20 18.04 1.28
N VAL A 731 -10.30 18.46 0.67
CA VAL A 731 -10.36 18.86 -0.74
C VAL A 731 -9.97 20.32 -0.86
N VAL A 732 -9.00 20.66 -1.72
CA VAL A 732 -8.61 22.04 -1.97
C VAL A 732 -8.54 22.31 -3.47
N MET A 733 -9.36 23.25 -3.94
CA MET A 733 -9.33 23.75 -5.31
C MET A 733 -9.02 25.24 -5.27
N LYS A 734 -7.86 25.64 -5.76
CA LYS A 734 -7.47 27.04 -5.82
C LYS A 734 -7.45 27.51 -7.28
N THR A 735 -8.26 28.49 -7.64
CA THR A 735 -8.34 28.99 -9.04
C THR A 735 -7.13 29.84 -9.40
N LYS A 736 -6.98 30.12 -10.67
CA LYS A 736 -6.12 31.20 -11.15
C LYS A 736 -6.36 32.49 -10.39
N MET A 737 -5.36 33.32 -10.28
CA MET A 737 -5.51 34.72 -9.85
C MET A 737 -5.95 35.58 -11.04
N PHE A 738 -7.20 35.99 -11.03
CA PHE A 738 -7.81 36.78 -12.12
C PHE A 738 -7.48 38.26 -12.01
N THR A 739 -7.26 38.89 -13.15
CA THR A 739 -6.88 40.30 -13.31
C THR A 739 -7.76 40.99 -14.36
N PRO A 740 -9.09 41.14 -14.13
CA PRO A 740 -10.05 41.44 -15.19
C PRO A 740 -9.78 42.73 -15.97
N PHE A 741 -9.35 43.79 -15.28
CA PHE A 741 -9.14 45.12 -15.90
C PHE A 741 -7.69 45.62 -15.75
N TRP A 742 -6.74 44.77 -15.48
CA TRP A 742 -5.35 45.14 -15.24
C TRP A 742 -4.71 45.84 -16.47
N SER A 743 -5.00 45.35 -17.66
CA SER A 743 -4.54 45.98 -18.91
C SER A 743 -5.07 47.40 -19.15
N GLN A 744 -6.14 47.77 -18.45
CA GLN A 744 -6.77 49.08 -18.50
C GLN A 744 -6.39 49.97 -17.32
N GLY A 745 -5.57 49.54 -16.39
CA GLY A 745 -5.22 50.27 -15.17
C GLY A 745 -6.39 50.49 -14.21
N LYS A 746 -7.38 49.58 -14.22
CA LYS A 746 -8.62 49.75 -13.43
C LYS A 746 -8.82 48.58 -12.48
N ARG A 747 -9.48 48.91 -11.33
CA ARG A 747 -9.92 47.94 -10.35
C ARG A 747 -11.22 47.29 -10.76
N TYR A 748 -11.48 46.10 -10.23
CA TYR A 748 -12.78 45.41 -10.34
C TYR A 748 -13.59 45.57 -9.06
N ASN A 749 -14.90 45.34 -9.18
CA ASN A 749 -15.81 45.05 -8.06
C ASN A 749 -16.49 43.71 -8.37
N LEU A 750 -16.10 42.63 -7.68
CA LEU A 750 -16.67 41.30 -7.80
C LEU A 750 -17.98 41.26 -7.01
N LYS A 751 -19.12 41.08 -7.67
CA LYS A 751 -20.45 41.10 -7.07
C LYS A 751 -20.83 39.76 -6.50
N TYR A 752 -20.75 38.74 -7.31
CA TYR A 752 -21.05 37.35 -6.94
C TYR A 752 -20.38 36.37 -7.90
N VAL A 753 -20.32 35.14 -7.47
CA VAL A 753 -19.85 33.99 -8.23
C VAL A 753 -20.95 32.95 -8.27
N ASP A 754 -21.28 32.45 -9.44
CA ASP A 754 -22.15 31.28 -9.61
C ASP A 754 -21.28 30.04 -9.89
N ILE A 755 -21.46 28.97 -9.11
CA ILE A 755 -20.69 27.74 -9.24
C ILE A 755 -21.65 26.60 -9.57
N LEU A 756 -21.30 25.81 -10.58
CA LEU A 756 -22.07 24.63 -11.01
C LEU A 756 -21.50 23.39 -10.36
N PHE A 757 -22.28 22.78 -9.47
CA PHE A 757 -21.97 21.53 -8.78
C PHE A 757 -22.87 20.38 -9.24
N ASP A 758 -22.38 19.13 -9.06
CA ASP A 758 -23.29 17.99 -8.96
C ASP A 758 -24.05 18.05 -7.64
N ARG A 759 -25.29 17.61 -7.66
CA ARG A 759 -26.16 17.66 -6.48
C ARG A 759 -25.81 16.53 -5.52
N THR A 760 -25.48 16.87 -4.30
CA THR A 760 -25.23 15.92 -3.20
C THR A 760 -26.30 16.00 -2.12
N GLY A 761 -26.31 15.04 -1.19
CA GLY A 761 -27.21 15.06 -0.02
C GLY A 761 -26.83 16.10 1.03
N ASN A 762 -25.53 16.20 1.32
CA ASN A 762 -25.03 16.96 2.47
C ASN A 762 -23.70 17.67 2.22
N GLY A 763 -23.23 17.74 0.98
CA GLY A 763 -21.93 18.36 0.68
C GLY A 763 -21.92 19.85 1.01
N GLU A 764 -20.84 20.30 1.64
CA GLU A 764 -20.57 21.71 1.92
C GLU A 764 -19.10 22.01 1.68
N MET A 765 -18.78 23.22 1.23
CA MET A 765 -17.43 23.71 1.05
C MET A 765 -17.30 25.15 1.53
N GLN A 766 -16.21 25.43 2.23
CA GLN A 766 -15.80 26.79 2.54
C GLN A 766 -15.32 27.48 1.27
N VAL A 767 -15.70 28.75 1.12
CA VAL A 767 -15.26 29.61 0.03
C VAL A 767 -14.36 30.71 0.57
N ASP A 768 -13.08 30.68 0.18
CA ASP A 768 -12.12 31.72 0.53
C ASP A 768 -11.86 32.62 -0.68
N LEU A 769 -11.79 33.92 -0.47
CA LEU A 769 -11.47 34.91 -1.48
C LEU A 769 -10.21 35.67 -1.07
N TYR A 770 -9.22 35.65 -1.92
CA TYR A 770 -7.98 36.40 -1.77
C TYR A 770 -7.95 37.58 -2.75
N VAL A 771 -7.68 38.76 -2.26
CA VAL A 771 -7.68 40.02 -3.01
C VAL A 771 -6.31 40.67 -2.95
N ASP A 772 -5.87 41.27 -4.04
CA ASP A 772 -4.65 42.07 -4.15
C ASP A 772 -3.36 41.37 -3.67
N PHE A 773 -3.12 40.17 -4.17
CA PHE A 773 -1.98 39.32 -3.81
C PHE A 773 -1.90 38.97 -2.33
N SER A 774 -2.95 39.19 -1.55
CA SER A 774 -3.01 38.80 -0.15
C SER A 774 -3.06 37.28 0.01
N SER A 775 -2.36 36.78 1.01
CA SER A 775 -2.51 35.39 1.47
C SER A 775 -3.61 35.22 2.52
N THR A 776 -4.21 36.33 2.95
CA THR A 776 -5.27 36.31 3.96
C THR A 776 -6.65 36.30 3.29
N ASN A 777 -7.52 35.40 3.73
CA ASN A 777 -8.91 35.40 3.27
C ASN A 777 -9.61 36.70 3.67
N THR A 778 -10.24 37.38 2.70
CA THR A 778 -10.93 38.67 2.89
C THR A 778 -12.43 38.50 3.14
N MET A 779 -12.94 37.23 3.06
CA MET A 779 -14.36 36.97 3.25
C MET A 779 -14.71 36.87 4.72
N THR A 780 -15.68 37.66 5.11
CA THR A 780 -16.37 37.52 6.40
C THR A 780 -17.83 37.18 6.10
N ASP A 781 -18.45 36.28 6.85
CA ASP A 781 -19.86 35.99 6.73
C ASP A 781 -20.68 37.25 7.10
N VAL A 782 -21.30 37.86 6.08
CA VAL A 782 -22.11 39.06 6.24
C VAL A 782 -23.55 38.70 6.69
N SER A 783 -23.95 37.42 6.58
CA SER A 783 -25.34 37.00 6.79
C SER A 783 -25.71 36.76 8.24
N SER A 784 -24.75 36.45 9.13
CA SER A 784 -25.07 36.06 10.52
C SER A 784 -24.89 37.16 11.58
N GLY A 785 -24.20 38.26 11.28
CA GLY A 785 -23.89 39.29 12.27
C GLY A 785 -23.06 38.82 13.47
N THR A 786 -22.63 37.58 13.45
CA THR A 786 -21.77 36.93 14.44
C THR A 786 -20.43 36.55 13.81
N VAL A 787 -19.37 36.97 14.45
CA VAL A 787 -17.96 36.96 13.99
C VAL A 787 -17.35 35.54 13.85
N LEU A 788 -18.12 34.46 13.77
CA LEU A 788 -17.63 33.11 13.95
C LEU A 788 -17.88 32.11 12.80
N GLY A 789 -18.53 32.51 11.70
CA GLY A 789 -18.77 31.62 10.57
C GLY A 789 -17.93 31.99 9.36
N LEU A 790 -17.09 31.08 8.87
CA LEU A 790 -16.52 31.20 7.53
C LEU A 790 -17.62 30.93 6.49
N PRO A 791 -17.62 31.65 5.36
CA PRO A 791 -18.66 31.49 4.35
C PRO A 791 -18.59 30.09 3.71
N VAL A 792 -19.73 29.39 3.75
CA VAL A 792 -19.86 28.00 3.24
C VAL A 792 -20.90 27.99 2.11
N ILE A 793 -20.63 27.21 1.09
CA ILE A 793 -21.55 26.91 0.00
C ILE A 793 -21.96 25.43 0.05
N SER A 794 -23.28 25.19 0.17
CA SER A 794 -23.82 23.83 0.20
C SER A 794 -24.10 23.31 -1.21
N THR A 795 -23.66 22.13 -1.51
CA THR A 795 -23.99 21.39 -2.74
C THR A 795 -25.30 20.60 -2.62
N ALA A 796 -25.86 20.55 -1.40
CA ALA A 796 -27.17 19.97 -1.17
C ALA A 796 -28.30 20.84 -1.78
N PRO A 797 -29.44 20.26 -2.18
CA PRO A 797 -30.61 21.01 -2.59
C PRO A 797 -31.14 21.80 -1.40
N GLU A 798 -31.54 23.06 -1.64
CA GLU A 798 -32.18 23.85 -0.62
C GLU A 798 -33.51 23.21 -0.17
N LEU A 799 -33.63 22.98 1.13
CA LEU A 799 -34.90 22.52 1.69
C LEU A 799 -35.92 23.64 1.55
N PRO A 800 -37.17 23.32 1.18
CA PRO A 800 -38.21 24.29 1.10
C PRO A 800 -38.47 24.89 2.48
N PRO A 801 -38.83 26.18 2.57
CA PRO A 801 -39.20 26.80 3.82
C PRO A 801 -40.38 26.03 4.46
N THR A 802 -40.17 25.57 5.69
CA THR A 802 -41.21 24.91 6.49
C THR A 802 -42.18 25.95 7.03
N GLY A 803 -43.45 25.98 6.61
CA GLY A 803 -44.48 26.85 7.15
C GLY A 803 -45.61 27.17 6.16
N ALA A 804 -46.50 28.08 6.58
CA ALA A 804 -47.73 28.45 5.85
C ALA A 804 -47.52 29.09 4.47
N ASN A 805 -46.27 29.45 4.12
CA ASN A 805 -45.89 30.05 2.85
C ASN A 805 -45.07 29.11 1.97
N GLN A 806 -45.25 27.81 2.08
CA GLN A 806 -44.60 26.87 1.18
C GLN A 806 -44.94 27.17 -0.30
N PRO A 807 -43.95 27.32 -1.18
CA PRO A 807 -44.24 27.42 -2.61
C PRO A 807 -44.98 26.17 -3.11
N VAL A 808 -46.04 26.39 -3.86
CA VAL A 808 -46.90 25.33 -4.42
C VAL A 808 -46.11 24.41 -5.38
N ALA A 809 -46.51 23.18 -5.47
CA ALA A 809 -45.89 22.03 -6.17
C ALA A 809 -45.03 22.22 -7.47
N PRO A 810 -45.21 23.23 -8.34
CA PRO A 810 -44.34 23.43 -9.48
C PRO A 810 -42.87 23.76 -9.14
N TYR A 811 -42.63 24.38 -7.98
CA TYR A 811 -41.26 24.75 -7.55
C TYR A 811 -40.41 23.53 -7.21
N TYR A 812 -41.03 22.48 -6.75
CA TYR A 812 -40.36 21.22 -6.44
C TYR A 812 -40.01 20.38 -7.69
N ALA A 813 -40.79 20.55 -8.76
CA ALA A 813 -40.58 19.73 -9.97
C ALA A 813 -39.29 20.12 -10.70
N PHE A 814 -38.87 21.38 -10.64
CA PHE A 814 -37.65 21.84 -11.32
C PHE A 814 -36.36 21.44 -10.58
N GLN A 815 -36.38 21.36 -9.25
CA GLN A 815 -35.22 20.91 -8.47
C GLN A 815 -35.07 19.38 -8.41
N LYS A 816 -36.12 18.64 -8.73
CA LYS A 816 -36.18 17.19 -8.55
C LYS A 816 -35.59 16.40 -9.72
N PHE A 817 -35.29 17.00 -10.85
CA PHE A 817 -34.88 16.33 -12.07
C PHE A 817 -33.50 16.76 -12.60
N GLY A 818 -32.81 17.69 -11.94
CA GLY A 818 -31.44 18.08 -12.30
C GLY A 818 -30.40 17.40 -11.42
N ASP A 819 -29.47 16.69 -12.06
CA ASP A 819 -28.28 16.14 -11.35
C ASP A 819 -27.28 17.26 -10.98
N GLN A 820 -27.43 18.44 -11.58
CA GLN A 820 -26.56 19.61 -11.41
C GLN A 820 -27.32 20.81 -10.87
N ILE A 821 -26.65 21.62 -10.04
CA ILE A 821 -27.22 22.84 -9.44
C ILE A 821 -26.24 24.01 -9.55
N TRP A 822 -26.77 25.19 -9.90
CA TRP A 822 -26.05 26.44 -9.77
C TRP A 822 -26.24 27.00 -8.36
N LYS A 823 -25.13 27.30 -7.68
CA LYS A 823 -25.13 27.98 -6.38
C LYS A 823 -24.48 29.33 -6.49
N ARG A 824 -25.12 30.36 -5.96
CA ARG A 824 -24.62 31.73 -5.97
C ARG A 824 -23.96 32.09 -4.67
N PHE A 825 -22.81 32.73 -4.77
CA PHE A 825 -22.04 33.23 -3.65
C PHE A 825 -21.77 34.75 -3.82
N TYR A 826 -22.26 35.57 -2.88
CA TYR A 826 -22.10 37.03 -2.95
C TYR A 826 -20.79 37.46 -2.29
N THR A 827 -19.97 38.23 -2.98
CA THR A 827 -18.63 38.61 -2.54
C THR A 827 -18.48 40.07 -2.20
N PHE A 828 -18.98 40.99 -3.07
CA PHE A 828 -18.85 42.45 -2.94
C PHE A 828 -17.39 42.91 -2.74
N ALA A 829 -16.41 42.21 -3.24
CA ALA A 829 -15.00 42.52 -3.07
C ALA A 829 -14.51 43.44 -4.18
N THR A 830 -13.70 44.42 -3.80
CA THR A 830 -13.08 45.38 -4.73
C THR A 830 -11.55 45.28 -4.63
N GLY A 831 -10.87 45.21 -5.76
CA GLY A 831 -9.41 45.08 -5.80
C GLY A 831 -8.84 45.14 -7.22
N GLU A 832 -7.57 44.82 -7.36
CA GLU A 832 -6.85 44.71 -8.63
C GLU A 832 -6.86 43.27 -9.13
N THR A 833 -6.71 42.31 -8.21
CA THR A 833 -6.67 40.87 -8.49
C THR A 833 -7.58 40.13 -7.51
N PHE A 834 -8.16 39.02 -7.96
CA PHE A 834 -8.84 38.09 -7.06
C PHE A 834 -8.53 36.64 -7.38
N GLN A 835 -8.57 35.81 -6.35
CA GLN A 835 -8.38 34.38 -6.44
C GLN A 835 -9.37 33.68 -5.51
N LEU A 836 -10.08 32.69 -6.00
CA LEU A 836 -11.03 31.90 -5.23
C LEU A 836 -10.39 30.57 -4.82
N GLN A 837 -10.66 30.14 -3.59
CA GLN A 837 -10.34 28.81 -3.11
C GLN A 837 -11.59 28.15 -2.53
N LEU A 838 -11.83 26.92 -2.95
CA LEU A 838 -12.82 26.03 -2.33
C LEU A 838 -12.03 25.01 -1.49
N SER A 839 -12.40 24.87 -0.21
CA SER A 839 -11.76 23.94 0.72
C SER A 839 -12.75 23.48 1.78
N MET A 840 -12.35 22.58 2.66
CA MET A 840 -13.12 22.17 3.83
C MET A 840 -12.56 22.83 5.09
N ASN A 841 -13.40 23.41 5.91
CA ASN A 841 -13.01 23.99 7.20
C ASN A 841 -13.04 22.96 8.34
N ASP A 842 -12.72 23.41 9.55
CA ASP A 842 -12.69 22.56 10.75
C ASP A 842 -14.01 21.82 11.02
N LEU A 843 -15.16 22.49 10.86
CA LEU A 843 -16.46 21.89 11.10
C LEU A 843 -16.81 20.83 10.04
N GLU A 844 -16.56 21.14 8.77
CA GLU A 844 -16.78 20.22 7.63
C GLU A 844 -15.85 19.00 7.73
N MET A 845 -14.60 19.20 8.10
CA MET A 845 -13.65 18.10 8.32
C MET A 845 -14.05 17.19 9.50
N ARG A 846 -14.69 17.75 10.54
CA ARG A 846 -15.15 16.96 11.70
C ARG A 846 -16.49 16.26 11.49
N THR A 847 -17.20 16.57 10.42
CA THR A 847 -18.54 16.04 10.14
C THR A 847 -18.46 15.00 9.02
N PRO A 848 -18.47 13.68 9.33
CA PRO A 848 -18.23 12.62 8.33
C PRO A 848 -19.16 12.70 7.13
N ILE A 849 -20.45 12.96 7.33
CA ILE A 849 -21.45 13.08 6.24
C ILE A 849 -21.08 14.20 5.25
N ILE A 850 -20.47 15.28 5.72
CA ILE A 850 -20.00 16.38 4.85
C ILE A 850 -18.66 16.03 4.22
N ASN A 851 -17.70 15.59 5.05
CA ASN A 851 -16.36 15.26 4.59
C ASN A 851 -16.35 14.14 3.54
N GLU A 852 -17.24 13.16 3.63
CA GLU A 852 -17.35 12.03 2.70
C GLU A 852 -18.30 12.30 1.52
N SER A 853 -18.84 13.52 1.39
CA SER A 853 -19.70 13.86 0.25
C SER A 853 -18.92 13.93 -1.06
N ASP A 854 -19.50 13.42 -2.13
CA ASP A 854 -18.94 13.50 -3.47
C ASP A 854 -19.06 14.93 -4.00
N ILE A 855 -17.92 15.59 -4.21
CA ILE A 855 -17.84 16.98 -4.65
C ILE A 855 -17.37 17.00 -6.12
N VAL A 856 -18.24 17.49 -6.99
CA VAL A 856 -17.94 17.68 -8.41
C VAL A 856 -18.24 19.12 -8.83
N VAL A 857 -17.25 19.79 -9.43
CA VAL A 857 -17.35 21.17 -9.92
C VAL A 857 -17.23 21.19 -11.43
N HIS A 858 -18.26 21.68 -12.12
CA HIS A 858 -18.30 21.73 -13.59
C HIS A 858 -17.82 23.07 -14.18
N GLY A 859 -17.98 24.15 -13.45
CA GLY A 859 -17.58 25.48 -13.90
C GLY A 859 -18.01 26.59 -12.96
N MET A 860 -17.47 27.76 -13.19
CA MET A 860 -17.75 28.97 -12.39
C MET A 860 -18.04 30.14 -13.31
N ILE A 861 -18.94 31.05 -12.90
CA ILE A 861 -19.18 32.32 -13.56
C ILE A 861 -18.92 33.44 -12.56
N PHE A 862 -17.95 34.27 -12.85
CA PHE A 862 -17.60 35.44 -12.07
C PHE A 862 -18.34 36.68 -12.65
N PHE A 863 -19.08 37.39 -11.82
CA PHE A 863 -19.79 38.60 -12.22
C PHE A 863 -19.15 39.82 -11.57
N PHE A 864 -18.49 40.64 -12.36
CA PHE A 864 -17.77 41.81 -11.88
C PHE A 864 -18.09 43.06 -12.69
N GLU A 865 -17.83 44.21 -12.07
CA GLU A 865 -17.94 45.52 -12.67
C GLU A 865 -16.62 46.28 -12.58
N GLU A 866 -16.42 47.18 -13.47
CA GLU A 866 -15.30 48.13 -13.44
C GLU A 866 -15.44 49.06 -12.23
N SER A 867 -14.38 49.24 -11.47
CA SER A 867 -14.33 50.14 -10.28
C SER A 867 -13.01 50.91 -10.32
N GLY A 868 -13.00 52.20 -10.10
CA GLY A 868 -11.84 53.06 -9.93
C GLY A 868 -10.54 52.74 -10.70
N GLU A 869 -9.62 53.70 -10.73
CA GLU A 869 -8.28 53.50 -11.26
C GLU A 869 -7.28 52.97 -10.22
N PHE A 870 -6.15 52.41 -10.64
CA PHE A 870 -5.04 52.11 -9.77
C PHE A 870 -4.42 53.40 -9.22
N TYR A 871 -4.41 53.60 -7.89
CA TYR A 871 -3.57 54.60 -7.21
C TYR A 871 -3.26 54.13 -5.77
#